data_85ac16d7a02926d06cbf5c01aa39e036
#
_entry.id   85ac16d7a02926d06cbf5c01aa39e036
#
_cell.length_a   1.000
_cell.length_b   1.000
_cell.length_c   1.000
_cell.angle_alpha   90.00
_cell.angle_beta   90.00
_cell.angle_gamma   90.00
#
_symmetry.space_group_name_H-M   'P 1'
#
loop_
_entity.id
_entity.type
_entity.pdbx_description
1 polymer ?
#
loop_
_entity_poly.entity_id
_entity_poly.type
_entity_poly.pdbx_seq_one_letter_code
_entity_poly.pdbx_strand_id
1 'polypeptide(L)'
;MTRLAQFLAFALASLSVVFAAAADSYNYTLIQNDENVGYVRVEKDGAEERVSYYVDNNGRGPKHTEEIFLGEDCFPLSWSISGTSLMGGVVSENYEWAEGQASWDSQADEGTIEVDQPALYVVNDGSPWAQFVYVRAMLSSGRTSISALPSGSVSIEAVKTITLDHDNDELVLDVYELSGIDLGSSLIALDTDGVLFTDFQIIRDGFEDLLPRLREESEMIMSERREQMAERLRHQFETPFAIANVRILNPVAGSLSAPSTVMVDGNKISSIESYKRDHRFPDGMTVFDGAGGTVMPGLWDVHSHASNNSGLYYIAAGVTSTRDMGNDNDNLPALMEKIETGTAIGPRITPAGFIEGRSPYSARVGIIASTEDEAVEAVDWYAEREYPFIKIYNSMNPAWVPAMALRAKQSGMRTIGHVPAFTNADAMIEAGYSEITHINQLMLGWLLTPEEDTRTPLRLTGMARGAKLDLTDDKVKRTVELMQENDVSIDPTAVILERLMLSRAGQVQEGDAPYLDHTPIGYQRYRKRTFVTLEDEAADQAYQEGFQRVLDTIKLLHESGIQILPGTDDGTGFAVHRELELYQKAGISNADVLKIGLWNAVSHHGYQQDMGTIEEGKLADFVLVDGNPLENLSVIRKGRMVVKDGDVYFPSEIYKSLNIEPFTEIPGTIETGSTRAEPVRLNKKTSSEREYFPLEREGLPVDPDTLPFSAAVRVGDIVFLSGQIGYGGQTFEDDARHVMDTIKHLAERSGASMSDVFKCTVMIDDMDNWPKFNAVYQTYFEKGKMPARSAFGADGLALGAPIEVECLVHSPIQESASGAGASRPLIVWLLGVLVVLLVGALGFVLGKKSA
;
A
#
# COMPACT_ATOMS: atom_id res chain seq x y z
N MET A 1 10.67 -8.41 -84.52
CA MET A 1 10.33 -7.29 -83.65
C MET A 1 9.27 -7.66 -82.63
N THR A 2 8.98 -8.94 -82.44
CA THR A 2 7.86 -9.40 -81.58
C THR A 2 8.29 -10.13 -80.26
N ARG A 3 9.58 -10.21 -79.98
CA ARG A 3 10.12 -10.81 -78.77
C ARG A 3 10.77 -9.82 -77.76
N LEU A 4 10.98 -8.54 -78.23
CA LEU A 4 11.53 -7.50 -77.38
C LEU A 4 10.47 -6.67 -76.67
N ALA A 5 9.22 -6.68 -77.14
CA ALA A 5 8.08 -6.04 -76.52
C ALA A 5 7.46 -6.82 -75.37
N GLN A 6 7.64 -8.14 -75.33
CA GLN A 6 7.18 -8.98 -74.23
C GLN A 6 8.15 -9.00 -72.99
N PHE A 7 9.43 -8.68 -73.23
CA PHE A 7 10.43 -8.56 -72.14
C PHE A 7 10.37 -7.23 -71.41
N LEU A 8 9.91 -6.15 -72.08
CA LEU A 8 9.71 -4.83 -71.46
C LEU A 8 8.37 -4.72 -70.69
N ALA A 9 7.37 -5.52 -71.05
CA ALA A 9 6.10 -5.58 -70.30
C ALA A 9 6.20 -6.40 -69.03
N PHE A 10 7.16 -7.34 -68.90
CA PHE A 10 7.39 -8.10 -67.69
C PHE A 10 8.37 -7.42 -66.70
N ALA A 11 9.15 -6.48 -67.17
CA ALA A 11 10.07 -5.67 -66.36
C ALA A 11 9.43 -4.42 -65.74
N LEU A 12 8.19 -4.04 -66.15
CA LEU A 12 7.45 -2.91 -65.56
C LEU A 12 6.36 -3.33 -64.60
N ALA A 13 6.15 -4.65 -64.37
CA ALA A 13 5.15 -5.17 -63.46
C ALA A 13 5.72 -5.67 -62.11
N SER A 14 7.02 -5.43 -61.85
CA SER A 14 7.67 -5.88 -60.60
C SER A 14 8.47 -4.78 -59.85
N LEU A 15 8.15 -3.51 -60.06
CA LEU A 15 8.54 -2.45 -59.16
C LEU A 15 7.29 -1.86 -58.50
N SER A 16 6.53 -2.71 -57.79
CA SER A 16 5.81 -2.24 -56.62
C SER A 16 6.89 -2.01 -55.55
N VAL A 17 7.41 -0.81 -55.51
CA VAL A 17 8.11 -0.32 -54.33
C VAL A 17 7.04 -0.28 -53.27
N VAL A 18 6.98 -1.33 -52.43
CA VAL A 18 6.37 -1.27 -51.16
C VAL A 18 7.21 -0.21 -50.42
N PHE A 19 6.70 1.02 -50.39
CA PHE A 19 7.10 1.95 -49.34
C PHE A 19 6.63 1.24 -48.05
N ALA A 20 7.54 0.53 -47.39
CA ALA A 20 7.35 0.28 -45.99
C ALA A 20 7.09 1.65 -45.37
N ALA A 21 5.90 1.85 -44.84
CA ALA A 21 5.66 2.99 -43.95
C ALA A 21 6.79 2.94 -42.92
N ALA A 22 7.48 4.06 -42.75
CA ALA A 22 8.51 4.13 -41.74
C ALA A 22 7.83 3.75 -40.42
N ALA A 23 8.39 2.79 -39.70
CA ALA A 23 7.89 2.41 -38.38
C ALA A 23 7.91 3.66 -37.51
N ASP A 24 6.81 3.93 -36.80
CA ASP A 24 6.80 5.00 -35.80
C ASP A 24 7.79 4.64 -34.70
N SER A 25 8.58 5.61 -34.25
CA SER A 25 9.52 5.38 -33.14
C SER A 25 9.30 6.41 -32.04
N TYR A 26 9.25 5.93 -30.80
CA TYR A 26 9.13 6.75 -29.59
C TYR A 26 10.36 6.54 -28.72
N ASN A 27 10.99 7.63 -28.33
CA ASN A 27 12.21 7.60 -27.56
C ASN A 27 12.01 8.41 -26.28
N TYR A 28 12.45 7.83 -25.17
CA TYR A 28 12.35 8.44 -23.85
C TYR A 28 13.69 8.35 -23.14
N THR A 29 14.03 9.41 -22.43
CA THR A 29 15.17 9.49 -21.53
C THR A 29 14.69 9.27 -20.09
N LEU A 30 15.39 8.42 -19.33
CA LEU A 30 15.16 8.22 -17.90
C LEU A 30 16.10 9.10 -17.10
N ILE A 31 15.52 10.00 -16.30
CA ILE A 31 16.27 10.98 -15.50
C ILE A 31 16.03 10.71 -14.03
N GLN A 32 17.10 10.54 -13.27
CA GLN A 32 17.09 10.47 -11.81
C GLN A 32 18.09 11.47 -11.25
N ASN A 33 17.64 12.32 -10.30
CA ASN A 33 18.47 13.37 -9.69
C ASN A 33 19.25 14.18 -10.75
N ASP A 34 18.49 14.66 -11.76
CA ASP A 34 18.96 15.50 -12.87
C ASP A 34 20.04 14.88 -13.79
N GLU A 35 20.28 13.58 -13.65
CA GLU A 35 21.19 12.84 -14.53
C GLU A 35 20.44 11.80 -15.37
N ASN A 36 20.84 11.68 -16.64
CA ASN A 36 20.38 10.61 -17.51
C ASN A 36 20.97 9.28 -17.05
N VAL A 37 20.12 8.38 -16.59
CA VAL A 37 20.51 7.03 -16.12
C VAL A 37 20.04 5.91 -17.06
N GLY A 38 19.29 6.23 -18.12
CA GLY A 38 18.78 5.20 -19.00
C GLY A 38 17.79 5.70 -20.06
N TYR A 39 17.17 4.76 -20.72
CA TYR A 39 16.22 5.07 -21.79
C TYR A 39 15.15 3.99 -21.96
N VAL A 40 14.04 4.39 -22.59
CA VAL A 40 13.07 3.49 -23.24
C VAL A 40 13.03 3.85 -24.72
N ARG A 41 13.18 2.86 -25.59
CA ARG A 41 13.10 3.02 -27.06
C ARG A 41 12.03 2.08 -27.58
N VAL A 42 11.08 2.61 -28.32
CA VAL A 42 9.95 1.86 -28.87
C VAL A 42 9.92 2.00 -30.38
N GLU A 43 9.89 0.89 -31.07
CA GLU A 43 9.65 0.79 -32.52
C GLU A 43 8.29 0.15 -32.75
N LYS A 44 7.41 0.85 -33.47
CA LYS A 44 6.05 0.39 -33.76
C LYS A 44 5.86 0.12 -35.25
N ASP A 45 5.48 -1.10 -35.58
CA ASP A 45 5.11 -1.51 -36.92
C ASP A 45 3.70 -2.12 -36.94
N GLY A 46 2.69 -1.28 -37.21
CA GLY A 46 1.30 -1.68 -37.13
C GLY A 46 0.85 -2.05 -35.72
N ALA A 47 0.54 -3.32 -35.49
CA ALA A 47 0.14 -3.87 -34.19
C ALA A 47 1.30 -4.36 -33.33
N GLU A 48 2.50 -4.45 -33.89
CA GLU A 48 3.71 -4.89 -33.21
C GLU A 48 4.47 -3.71 -32.63
N GLU A 49 4.86 -3.82 -31.37
CA GLU A 49 5.69 -2.85 -30.65
C GLU A 49 6.92 -3.56 -30.08
N ARG A 50 8.12 -3.05 -30.38
CA ARG A 50 9.38 -3.54 -29.82
C ARG A 50 9.97 -2.49 -28.91
N VAL A 51 10.17 -2.86 -27.64
CA VAL A 51 10.68 -1.97 -26.60
C VAL A 51 12.09 -2.41 -26.21
N SER A 52 13.00 -1.44 -26.14
CA SER A 52 14.32 -1.62 -25.53
C SER A 52 14.40 -0.75 -24.29
N TYR A 53 14.61 -1.38 -23.15
CA TYR A 53 14.72 -0.72 -21.84
C TYR A 53 16.10 -0.94 -21.25
N TYR A 54 16.73 0.16 -20.84
CA TYR A 54 18.06 0.16 -20.26
C TYR A 54 18.16 1.17 -19.14
N VAL A 55 18.66 0.72 -17.99
CA VAL A 55 19.00 1.58 -16.84
C VAL A 55 20.42 1.24 -16.37
N ASP A 56 21.18 2.27 -16.05
CA ASP A 56 22.44 2.17 -15.32
C ASP A 56 22.48 3.28 -14.26
N ASN A 57 22.04 2.93 -13.05
CA ASN A 57 22.11 3.82 -11.90
C ASN A 57 23.05 3.19 -10.86
N ASN A 58 24.16 3.87 -10.56
CA ASN A 58 25.22 3.42 -9.68
C ASN A 58 25.74 1.99 -9.98
N GLY A 59 25.94 1.68 -11.27
CA GLY A 59 26.49 0.40 -11.73
C GLY A 59 25.49 -0.76 -11.81
N ARG A 60 24.20 -0.51 -11.67
CA ARG A 60 23.14 -1.51 -11.73
C ARG A 60 21.86 -0.95 -12.33
N GLY A 61 21.02 -1.84 -12.85
CA GLY A 61 19.75 -1.47 -13.46
C GLY A 61 19.22 -2.56 -14.38
N PRO A 62 17.90 -2.58 -14.65
CA PRO A 62 17.31 -3.51 -15.60
C PRO A 62 17.79 -3.24 -17.03
N LYS A 63 17.94 -4.32 -17.81
CA LYS A 63 18.29 -4.28 -19.23
C LYS A 63 17.51 -5.38 -19.92
N HIS A 64 16.44 -5.03 -20.63
CA HIS A 64 15.64 -6.02 -21.33
C HIS A 64 15.00 -5.47 -22.62
N THR A 65 14.47 -6.36 -23.40
CA THR A 65 13.68 -6.08 -24.59
C THR A 65 12.29 -6.68 -24.43
N GLU A 66 11.29 -6.01 -25.01
CA GLU A 66 9.91 -6.49 -25.02
C GLU A 66 9.40 -6.54 -26.47
N GLU A 67 8.64 -7.57 -26.80
CA GLU A 67 7.89 -7.68 -28.03
C GLU A 67 6.41 -7.79 -27.68
N ILE A 68 5.61 -6.83 -28.13
CA ILE A 68 4.19 -6.69 -27.77
C ILE A 68 3.38 -6.74 -29.06
N PHE A 69 2.40 -7.60 -29.13
CA PHE A 69 1.44 -7.62 -30.22
C PHE A 69 0.05 -7.26 -29.67
N LEU A 70 -0.56 -6.20 -30.22
CA LEU A 70 -1.81 -5.63 -29.73
C LEU A 70 -2.98 -5.95 -30.66
N GLY A 71 -4.16 -6.19 -30.07
CA GLY A 71 -5.43 -6.25 -30.79
C GLY A 71 -5.91 -4.87 -31.24
N GLU A 72 -6.99 -4.85 -32.03
CA GLU A 72 -7.62 -3.61 -32.50
C GLU A 72 -8.14 -2.73 -31.35
N ASP A 73 -8.44 -3.35 -30.20
CA ASP A 73 -8.89 -2.70 -28.96
C ASP A 73 -7.74 -2.32 -28.03
N CYS A 74 -6.48 -2.42 -28.51
CA CYS A 74 -5.24 -2.13 -27.77
C CYS A 74 -4.94 -3.09 -26.59
N PHE A 75 -5.67 -4.19 -26.42
CA PHE A 75 -5.28 -5.21 -25.48
C PHE A 75 -4.14 -6.07 -26.02
N PRO A 76 -3.19 -6.50 -25.18
CA PRO A 76 -2.12 -7.38 -25.62
C PRO A 76 -2.67 -8.76 -26.04
N LEU A 77 -2.31 -9.20 -27.23
CA LEU A 77 -2.54 -10.57 -27.72
C LEU A 77 -1.32 -11.45 -27.42
N SER A 78 -0.13 -10.88 -27.48
CA SER A 78 1.08 -11.51 -26.97
C SER A 78 2.03 -10.47 -26.39
N TRP A 79 2.85 -10.90 -25.44
CA TRP A 79 3.87 -10.06 -24.82
C TRP A 79 5.03 -10.95 -24.37
N SER A 80 6.22 -10.72 -24.89
CA SER A 80 7.43 -11.39 -24.43
C SER A 80 8.44 -10.37 -23.92
N ILE A 81 9.11 -10.70 -22.80
CA ILE A 81 10.15 -9.89 -22.17
C ILE A 81 11.37 -10.78 -21.93
N SER A 82 12.56 -10.29 -22.30
CA SER A 82 13.81 -11.02 -22.10
C SER A 82 14.98 -10.09 -21.78
N GLY A 83 15.82 -10.49 -20.81
CA GLY A 83 16.98 -9.70 -20.42
C GLY A 83 17.46 -9.95 -19.01
N THR A 84 17.78 -8.86 -18.28
CA THR A 84 18.26 -8.91 -16.90
C THR A 84 17.56 -7.90 -16.02
N SER A 85 17.34 -8.27 -14.75
CA SER A 85 16.75 -7.43 -13.70
C SER A 85 17.79 -6.48 -13.07
N LEU A 86 17.35 -5.69 -12.08
CA LEU A 86 18.18 -4.71 -11.34
C LEU A 86 19.53 -5.26 -10.85
N MET A 87 19.60 -6.49 -10.37
CA MET A 87 20.81 -7.12 -9.83
C MET A 87 21.45 -8.14 -10.80
N GLY A 88 21.05 -8.13 -12.07
CA GLY A 88 21.59 -9.01 -13.10
C GLY A 88 20.94 -10.41 -13.16
N GLY A 89 19.89 -10.68 -12.39
CA GLY A 89 19.09 -11.90 -12.53
C GLY A 89 18.42 -11.98 -13.90
N VAL A 90 18.25 -13.19 -14.43
CA VAL A 90 17.60 -13.42 -15.72
C VAL A 90 16.15 -12.98 -15.68
N VAL A 91 15.68 -12.27 -16.71
CA VAL A 91 14.28 -11.94 -16.95
C VAL A 91 13.82 -12.74 -18.16
N SER A 92 12.71 -13.47 -18.00
CA SER A 92 12.04 -14.20 -19.07
C SER A 92 10.55 -14.25 -18.76
N GLU A 93 9.73 -13.67 -19.61
CA GLU A 93 8.28 -13.64 -19.45
C GLU A 93 7.61 -13.76 -20.83
N ASN A 94 6.55 -14.55 -20.90
CA ASN A 94 5.76 -14.71 -22.10
C ASN A 94 4.28 -14.73 -21.74
N TYR A 95 3.49 -14.03 -22.51
CA TYR A 95 2.03 -14.01 -22.45
C TYR A 95 1.47 -14.21 -23.85
N GLU A 96 0.42 -15.02 -23.99
CA GLU A 96 -0.30 -15.21 -25.24
C GLU A 96 -1.80 -15.37 -24.96
N TRP A 97 -2.61 -14.68 -25.76
CA TRP A 97 -4.04 -14.92 -25.84
C TRP A 97 -4.37 -15.42 -27.25
N ALA A 98 -4.92 -16.61 -27.34
CA ALA A 98 -5.33 -17.22 -28.59
C ALA A 98 -6.59 -18.09 -28.38
N GLU A 99 -7.52 -18.02 -29.34
CA GLU A 99 -8.70 -18.91 -29.39
C GLU A 99 -9.54 -18.95 -28.10
N GLY A 100 -9.65 -17.82 -27.36
CA GLY A 100 -10.42 -17.75 -26.12
C GLY A 100 -9.67 -18.27 -24.90
N GLN A 101 -8.36 -18.43 -24.97
CA GLN A 101 -7.50 -18.86 -23.88
C GLN A 101 -6.34 -17.89 -23.71
N ALA A 102 -6.07 -17.48 -22.49
CA ALA A 102 -4.88 -16.75 -22.10
C ALA A 102 -3.90 -17.67 -21.37
N SER A 103 -2.63 -17.62 -21.73
CA SER A 103 -1.55 -18.37 -21.09
C SER A 103 -0.36 -17.46 -20.80
N TRP A 104 0.34 -17.72 -19.71
CA TRP A 104 1.55 -16.99 -19.35
C TRP A 104 2.55 -17.90 -18.64
N ASP A 105 3.81 -17.53 -18.80
CA ASP A 105 4.96 -18.14 -18.16
C ASP A 105 5.96 -17.03 -17.82
N SER A 106 6.31 -16.89 -16.54
CA SER A 106 7.22 -15.87 -16.04
C SER A 106 8.03 -16.39 -14.87
N GLN A 107 8.94 -15.58 -14.36
CA GLN A 107 9.65 -15.90 -13.11
C GLN A 107 8.74 -15.88 -11.87
N ALA A 108 7.59 -15.22 -11.94
CA ALA A 108 6.68 -15.09 -10.80
C ALA A 108 5.65 -16.21 -10.73
N ASP A 109 5.15 -16.64 -11.87
CA ASP A 109 4.07 -17.62 -11.98
C ASP A 109 3.92 -18.10 -13.43
N GLU A 110 3.22 -19.22 -13.58
CA GLU A 110 2.74 -19.76 -14.86
C GLU A 110 1.24 -20.06 -14.75
N GLY A 111 0.51 -19.96 -15.83
CA GLY A 111 -0.91 -20.26 -15.81
C GLY A 111 -1.57 -20.25 -17.16
N THR A 112 -2.81 -20.74 -17.14
CA THR A 112 -3.70 -20.78 -18.30
C THR A 112 -5.13 -20.61 -17.82
N ILE A 113 -5.90 -19.73 -18.49
CA ILE A 113 -7.29 -19.47 -18.15
C ILE A 113 -8.12 -19.27 -19.42
N GLU A 114 -9.36 -19.74 -19.42
CA GLU A 114 -10.32 -19.47 -20.49
C GLU A 114 -10.87 -18.04 -20.34
N VAL A 115 -10.68 -17.22 -21.37
CA VAL A 115 -11.17 -15.84 -21.45
C VAL A 115 -11.62 -15.56 -22.88
N ASP A 116 -12.91 -15.30 -23.04
CA ASP A 116 -13.55 -15.13 -24.37
C ASP A 116 -13.02 -13.93 -25.17
N GLN A 117 -12.42 -12.95 -24.50
CA GLN A 117 -11.88 -11.71 -25.06
C GLN A 117 -10.44 -11.49 -24.55
N PRO A 118 -9.58 -10.80 -25.31
CA PRO A 118 -8.27 -10.38 -24.80
C PRO A 118 -8.40 -9.66 -23.46
N ALA A 119 -7.52 -9.97 -22.51
CA ALA A 119 -7.56 -9.43 -21.16
C ALA A 119 -6.32 -8.58 -20.88
N LEU A 120 -6.41 -7.69 -19.90
CA LEU A 120 -5.29 -6.90 -19.46
C LEU A 120 -4.32 -7.80 -18.67
N TYR A 121 -3.15 -8.05 -19.25
CA TYR A 121 -2.10 -8.83 -18.59
C TYR A 121 -1.11 -7.91 -17.89
N VAL A 122 -0.96 -8.03 -16.58
CA VAL A 122 -0.01 -7.24 -15.78
C VAL A 122 1.32 -7.97 -15.79
N VAL A 123 2.28 -7.45 -16.53
CA VAL A 123 3.64 -8.04 -16.63
C VAL A 123 4.41 -7.94 -15.33
N ASN A 124 5.35 -8.87 -15.12
CA ASN A 124 6.18 -8.91 -13.92
C ASN A 124 7.39 -7.97 -13.99
N ASP A 125 8.08 -7.94 -15.10
CA ASP A 125 9.32 -7.18 -15.31
C ASP A 125 9.20 -6.17 -16.48
N GLY A 126 8.04 -5.56 -16.67
CA GLY A 126 7.80 -4.58 -17.74
C GLY A 126 8.62 -3.30 -17.59
N SER A 127 8.91 -2.67 -18.72
CA SER A 127 9.41 -1.29 -18.74
C SER A 127 8.32 -0.28 -18.36
N PRO A 128 8.63 1.00 -18.18
CA PRO A 128 7.62 2.05 -18.04
C PRO A 128 6.57 2.09 -19.17
N TRP A 129 6.89 1.59 -20.35
CA TRP A 129 5.96 1.46 -21.48
C TRP A 129 4.76 0.56 -21.15
N ALA A 130 4.91 -0.40 -20.24
CA ALA A 130 3.82 -1.28 -19.83
C ALA A 130 2.64 -0.50 -19.24
N GLN A 131 2.90 0.53 -18.43
CA GLN A 131 1.84 1.36 -17.86
C GLN A 131 1.04 2.08 -18.95
N PHE A 132 1.72 2.54 -19.99
CA PHE A 132 1.06 3.15 -21.16
C PHE A 132 0.20 2.13 -21.92
N VAL A 133 0.66 0.90 -22.08
CA VAL A 133 -0.15 -0.17 -22.71
C VAL A 133 -1.45 -0.38 -21.93
N TYR A 134 -1.39 -0.38 -20.59
CA TYR A 134 -2.58 -0.53 -19.75
C TYR A 134 -3.55 0.65 -19.89
N VAL A 135 -3.04 1.88 -19.78
CA VAL A 135 -3.86 3.10 -19.93
C VAL A 135 -4.51 3.16 -21.30
N ARG A 136 -3.78 2.86 -22.38
CA ARG A 136 -4.29 2.84 -23.74
C ARG A 136 -5.41 1.81 -23.94
N ALA A 137 -5.24 0.60 -23.42
CA ALA A 137 -6.27 -0.44 -23.48
C ALA A 137 -7.55 -0.04 -22.72
N MET A 138 -7.40 0.60 -21.57
CA MET A 138 -8.53 1.08 -20.78
C MET A 138 -9.25 2.24 -21.46
N LEU A 139 -8.54 3.20 -22.01
CA LEU A 139 -9.13 4.32 -22.77
C LEU A 139 -9.84 3.83 -24.02
N SER A 140 -9.24 2.89 -24.77
CA SER A 140 -9.86 2.28 -25.95
C SER A 140 -11.16 1.55 -25.60
N SER A 141 -11.19 0.84 -24.48
CA SER A 141 -12.39 0.13 -24.01
C SER A 141 -13.47 1.04 -23.41
N GLY A 142 -13.13 2.29 -23.08
CA GLY A 142 -14.01 3.23 -22.37
C GLY A 142 -14.31 2.83 -20.92
N ARG A 143 -13.51 1.95 -20.33
CA ARG A 143 -13.68 1.45 -18.95
C ARG A 143 -12.67 2.10 -18.01
N THR A 144 -13.12 2.51 -16.84
CA THR A 144 -12.27 3.06 -15.79
C THR A 144 -11.70 2.00 -14.83
N SER A 145 -12.22 0.77 -14.89
CA SER A 145 -11.69 -0.37 -14.16
C SER A 145 -11.87 -1.66 -14.97
N ILE A 146 -10.85 -2.50 -15.01
CA ILE A 146 -10.82 -3.75 -15.79
C ILE A 146 -10.18 -4.84 -14.93
N SER A 147 -10.78 -6.05 -14.96
CA SER A 147 -10.16 -7.26 -14.39
C SER A 147 -8.86 -7.57 -15.13
N ALA A 148 -7.82 -7.84 -14.39
CA ALA A 148 -6.48 -8.11 -14.90
C ALA A 148 -6.10 -9.58 -14.77
N LEU A 149 -5.13 -10.02 -15.56
CA LEU A 149 -4.46 -11.31 -15.45
C LEU A 149 -3.05 -11.12 -14.85
N PRO A 150 -2.60 -12.09 -14.05
CA PRO A 150 -3.24 -13.32 -13.57
C PRO A 150 -4.44 -13.15 -12.65
N SER A 151 -4.56 -12.03 -11.94
CA SER A 151 -5.68 -11.75 -11.02
C SER A 151 -5.79 -10.25 -10.70
N GLY A 152 -6.81 -9.86 -9.95
CA GLY A 152 -7.02 -8.49 -9.51
C GLY A 152 -7.72 -7.61 -10.54
N SER A 153 -7.57 -6.31 -10.39
CA SER A 153 -8.12 -5.30 -11.31
C SER A 153 -7.21 -4.09 -11.39
N VAL A 154 -7.18 -3.47 -12.56
CA VAL A 154 -6.48 -2.20 -12.80
C VAL A 154 -7.52 -1.12 -13.02
N SER A 155 -7.30 0.07 -12.48
CA SER A 155 -8.20 1.21 -12.60
C SER A 155 -7.46 2.46 -13.03
N ILE A 156 -8.12 3.30 -13.83
CA ILE A 156 -7.63 4.63 -14.21
C ILE A 156 -8.61 5.72 -13.82
N GLU A 157 -8.07 6.89 -13.48
CA GLU A 157 -8.83 8.11 -13.24
C GLU A 157 -8.16 9.26 -14.02
N ALA A 158 -8.94 10.04 -14.78
CA ALA A 158 -8.45 11.27 -15.37
C ALA A 158 -8.33 12.33 -14.28
N VAL A 159 -7.12 12.83 -14.04
CA VAL A 159 -6.84 13.68 -12.87
C VAL A 159 -6.79 15.16 -13.25
N LYS A 160 -6.06 15.50 -14.31
CA LYS A 160 -5.78 16.88 -14.68
C LYS A 160 -5.35 16.96 -16.15
N THR A 161 -5.62 18.09 -16.79
CA THR A 161 -4.96 18.48 -18.04
C THR A 161 -3.91 19.54 -17.72
N ILE A 162 -2.66 19.31 -18.08
CA ILE A 162 -1.53 20.23 -17.92
C ILE A 162 -1.30 20.93 -19.24
N THR A 163 -1.15 22.25 -19.21
CA THR A 163 -0.80 23.06 -20.39
C THR A 163 0.52 23.78 -20.14
N LEU A 164 1.49 23.59 -21.00
CA LEU A 164 2.83 24.17 -20.92
C LEU A 164 3.18 24.89 -22.24
N ASP A 165 3.93 25.96 -22.15
CA ASP A 165 4.58 26.58 -23.32
C ASP A 165 5.97 25.97 -23.52
N HIS A 166 6.25 25.46 -24.70
CA HIS A 166 7.57 24.97 -25.09
C HIS A 166 7.88 25.36 -26.53
N ASP A 167 8.99 26.04 -26.76
CA ASP A 167 9.48 26.53 -28.11
C ASP A 167 8.46 27.33 -28.92
N ASN A 168 7.60 28.11 -28.25
CA ASN A 168 6.46 28.90 -28.77
C ASN A 168 5.24 28.07 -29.21
N ASP A 169 5.21 26.79 -28.94
CA ASP A 169 4.04 25.94 -29.12
C ASP A 169 3.40 25.62 -27.75
N GLU A 170 2.10 25.45 -27.76
CA GLU A 170 1.33 25.03 -26.59
C GLU A 170 1.31 23.49 -26.51
N LEU A 171 1.91 22.92 -25.45
CA LEU A 171 1.88 21.49 -25.16
C LEU A 171 0.75 21.22 -24.17
N VAL A 172 -0.19 20.37 -24.57
CA VAL A 172 -1.31 19.94 -23.73
C VAL A 172 -1.15 18.46 -23.40
N LEU A 173 -1.20 18.13 -22.11
CA LEU A 173 -1.02 16.78 -21.59
C LEU A 173 -2.19 16.38 -20.70
N ASP A 174 -2.84 15.25 -21.00
CA ASP A 174 -3.86 14.66 -20.17
C ASP A 174 -3.22 13.68 -19.17
N VAL A 175 -3.40 13.93 -17.87
CA VAL A 175 -2.80 13.14 -16.79
C VAL A 175 -3.83 12.16 -16.24
N TYR A 176 -3.42 10.91 -16.18
CA TYR A 176 -4.18 9.79 -15.62
C TYR A 176 -3.48 9.22 -14.40
N GLU A 177 -4.24 8.84 -13.39
CA GLU A 177 -3.79 8.03 -12.28
C GLU A 177 -4.12 6.57 -12.55
N LEU A 178 -3.13 5.71 -12.44
CA LEU A 178 -3.20 4.26 -12.63
C LEU A 178 -3.04 3.57 -11.29
N SER A 179 -3.96 2.70 -10.91
CA SER A 179 -3.97 1.99 -9.63
C SER A 179 -4.32 0.51 -9.77
N GLY A 180 -3.98 -0.29 -8.75
CA GLY A 180 -4.25 -1.73 -8.71
C GLY A 180 -3.14 -2.62 -9.30
N ILE A 181 -2.01 -2.03 -9.72
CA ILE A 181 -0.84 -2.78 -10.21
C ILE A 181 0.14 -3.02 -9.08
N ASP A 182 0.59 -1.94 -8.44
CA ASP A 182 1.60 -1.98 -7.38
C ASP A 182 1.04 -1.34 -6.09
N LEU A 183 1.84 -1.34 -5.05
CA LEU A 183 1.53 -0.59 -3.83
C LEU A 183 1.49 0.91 -4.17
N GLY A 184 0.33 1.52 -3.94
CA GLY A 184 0.07 2.89 -4.37
C GLY A 184 -0.36 3.01 -5.83
N SER A 185 -0.51 4.25 -6.28
CA SER A 185 -0.86 4.60 -7.66
C SER A 185 0.30 5.31 -8.34
N SER A 186 0.30 5.30 -9.67
CA SER A 186 1.24 6.02 -10.51
C SER A 186 0.51 7.01 -11.41
N LEU A 187 1.17 8.12 -11.74
CA LEU A 187 0.68 9.08 -12.72
C LEU A 187 1.34 8.83 -14.08
N ILE A 188 0.56 9.03 -15.12
CA ILE A 188 1.00 8.96 -16.52
C ILE A 188 0.38 10.10 -17.30
N ALA A 189 1.17 10.81 -18.10
CA ALA A 189 0.71 11.90 -18.92
C ALA A 189 0.81 11.55 -20.42
N LEU A 190 -0.29 11.76 -21.14
CA LEU A 190 -0.42 11.53 -22.56
C LEU A 190 -0.52 12.87 -23.29
N ASP A 191 0.02 12.93 -24.52
CA ASP A 191 -0.17 14.08 -25.39
C ASP A 191 -1.56 14.07 -26.08
N THR A 192 -1.83 15.08 -26.90
CA THR A 192 -3.10 15.22 -27.64
C THR A 192 -3.37 14.10 -28.65
N ASP A 193 -2.35 13.36 -29.06
CA ASP A 193 -2.47 12.20 -29.93
C ASP A 193 -2.72 10.91 -29.11
N GLY A 194 -2.79 11.03 -27.76
CA GLY A 194 -2.98 9.93 -26.82
C GLY A 194 -1.76 9.02 -26.69
N VAL A 195 -0.55 9.54 -26.95
CA VAL A 195 0.72 8.83 -26.82
C VAL A 195 1.40 9.23 -25.51
N LEU A 196 2.12 8.28 -24.90
CA LEU A 196 2.91 8.55 -23.69
C LEU A 196 3.84 9.74 -23.89
N PHE A 197 3.75 10.72 -23.01
CA PHE A 197 4.69 11.83 -22.94
C PHE A 197 5.68 11.66 -21.80
N THR A 198 5.16 11.33 -20.61
CA THR A 198 5.97 11.07 -19.40
C THR A 198 5.17 10.24 -18.38
N ASP A 199 5.88 9.46 -17.57
CA ASP A 199 5.42 8.91 -16.31
C ASP A 199 6.06 9.63 -15.11
N PHE A 200 6.63 10.83 -15.38
CA PHE A 200 7.38 11.68 -14.44
C PHE A 200 8.75 11.13 -13.98
N GLN A 201 9.14 9.94 -14.47
CA GLN A 201 10.50 9.40 -14.38
C GLN A 201 11.19 9.38 -15.76
N ILE A 202 10.47 8.89 -16.78
CA ILE A 202 10.90 9.01 -18.17
C ILE A 202 10.20 10.17 -18.83
N ILE A 203 10.86 10.79 -19.79
CA ILE A 203 10.29 11.86 -20.60
C ILE A 203 10.67 11.66 -22.06
N ARG A 204 9.77 12.03 -22.97
CA ARG A 204 10.02 12.00 -24.41
C ARG A 204 11.31 12.78 -24.74
N ASP A 205 12.18 12.20 -25.58
CA ASP A 205 13.44 12.83 -25.99
C ASP A 205 13.19 14.22 -26.60
N GLY A 206 14.02 15.19 -26.20
CA GLY A 206 13.93 16.58 -26.62
C GLY A 206 13.05 17.46 -25.74
N PHE A 207 12.47 16.91 -24.66
CA PHE A 207 11.65 17.63 -23.69
C PHE A 207 12.20 17.50 -22.26
N GLU A 208 13.45 17.11 -22.12
CA GLU A 208 14.07 16.83 -20.82
C GLU A 208 14.06 18.05 -19.88
N ASP A 209 14.13 19.24 -20.44
CA ASP A 209 14.07 20.52 -19.72
C ASP A 209 12.70 20.80 -19.07
N LEU A 210 11.63 20.15 -19.53
CA LEU A 210 10.29 20.27 -18.94
C LEU A 210 10.10 19.34 -17.73
N LEU A 211 10.94 18.32 -17.55
CA LEU A 211 10.73 17.32 -16.52
C LEU A 211 10.69 17.89 -15.08
N PRO A 212 11.53 18.87 -14.71
CA PRO A 212 11.41 19.47 -13.37
C PRO A 212 10.04 20.10 -13.14
N ARG A 213 9.53 20.86 -14.10
CA ARG A 213 8.20 21.47 -14.00
C ARG A 213 7.07 20.43 -13.98
N LEU A 214 7.18 19.38 -14.79
CA LEU A 214 6.21 18.28 -14.79
C LEU A 214 6.20 17.52 -13.45
N ARG A 215 7.35 17.36 -12.81
CA ARG A 215 7.47 16.79 -11.47
C ARG A 215 6.82 17.69 -10.42
N GLU A 216 6.93 19.01 -10.52
CA GLU A 216 6.21 19.94 -9.65
C GLU A 216 4.68 19.77 -9.81
N GLU A 217 4.18 19.65 -11.04
CA GLU A 217 2.75 19.41 -11.30
C GLU A 217 2.29 18.05 -10.75
N SER A 218 3.09 17.00 -10.94
CA SER A 218 2.84 15.68 -10.35
C SER A 218 2.79 15.75 -8.82
N GLU A 219 3.74 16.43 -8.19
CA GLU A 219 3.76 16.59 -6.73
C GLU A 219 2.56 17.39 -6.22
N MET A 220 2.10 18.42 -6.93
CA MET A 220 0.87 19.15 -6.57
C MET A 220 -0.35 18.22 -6.59
N ILE A 221 -0.52 17.41 -7.64
CA ILE A 221 -1.61 16.44 -7.75
C ILE A 221 -1.57 15.44 -6.59
N MET A 222 -0.40 14.85 -6.36
CA MET A 222 -0.24 13.83 -5.32
C MET A 222 -0.32 14.43 -3.90
N SER A 223 0.11 15.69 -3.70
CA SER A 223 -0.02 16.38 -2.42
C SER A 223 -1.49 16.62 -2.05
N GLU A 224 -2.30 17.09 -3.00
CA GLU A 224 -3.73 17.27 -2.77
C GLU A 224 -4.42 15.94 -2.38
N ARG A 225 -4.08 14.85 -3.05
CA ARG A 225 -4.61 13.52 -2.70
C ARG A 225 -4.17 13.06 -1.31
N ARG A 226 -2.91 13.27 -0.95
CA ARG A 226 -2.40 12.96 0.39
C ARG A 226 -3.10 13.76 1.48
N GLU A 227 -3.35 15.04 1.24
CA GLU A 227 -4.10 15.90 2.18
C GLU A 227 -5.53 15.37 2.37
N GLN A 228 -6.24 15.04 1.30
CA GLN A 228 -7.57 14.44 1.36
C GLN A 228 -7.56 13.09 2.11
N MET A 229 -6.53 12.25 1.89
CA MET A 229 -6.37 11.00 2.63
C MET A 229 -6.08 11.27 4.11
N ALA A 230 -5.23 12.25 4.43
CA ALA A 230 -4.91 12.63 5.80
C ALA A 230 -6.16 13.14 6.53
N GLU A 231 -6.97 14.00 5.91
CA GLU A 231 -8.23 14.48 6.48
C GLU A 231 -9.21 13.32 6.77
N ARG A 232 -9.28 12.33 5.89
CA ARG A 232 -10.21 11.20 6.02
C ARG A 232 -9.76 10.14 7.01
N LEU A 233 -8.46 9.83 7.06
CA LEU A 233 -7.91 8.67 7.78
C LEU A 233 -7.36 9.01 9.16
N ARG A 234 -7.16 10.29 9.46
CA ARG A 234 -6.70 10.77 10.75
C ARG A 234 -7.90 11.11 11.65
N HIS A 235 -8.14 10.27 12.66
CA HIS A 235 -9.22 10.47 13.61
C HIS A 235 -8.72 11.27 14.83
N GLN A 236 -9.20 12.50 14.99
CA GLN A 236 -8.84 13.40 16.06
C GLN A 236 -9.98 13.53 17.08
N PHE A 237 -9.64 13.65 18.35
CA PHE A 237 -10.59 13.79 19.45
C PHE A 237 -10.35 15.09 20.20
N GLU A 238 -11.36 15.96 20.25
CA GLU A 238 -11.29 17.22 21.02
C GLU A 238 -11.35 16.97 22.54
N THR A 239 -11.79 15.81 22.95
CA THR A 239 -11.90 15.39 24.38
C THR A 239 -11.06 14.13 24.58
N PRO A 240 -10.60 13.86 25.82
CA PRO A 240 -9.89 12.64 26.11
C PRO A 240 -10.63 11.39 25.63
N PHE A 241 -9.91 10.39 25.15
CA PHE A 241 -10.45 9.08 24.80
C PHE A 241 -9.75 7.98 25.59
N ALA A 242 -10.32 6.78 25.60
CA ALA A 242 -9.76 5.66 26.32
C ALA A 242 -9.72 4.38 25.47
N ILE A 243 -8.75 3.52 25.75
CA ILE A 243 -8.72 2.14 25.28
C ILE A 243 -8.85 1.25 26.53
N ALA A 244 -10.01 0.62 26.68
CA ALA A 244 -10.34 -0.20 27.83
C ALA A 244 -10.11 -1.70 27.53
N ASN A 245 -9.97 -2.51 28.58
CA ASN A 245 -9.83 -3.96 28.47
C ASN A 245 -8.61 -4.38 27.62
N VAL A 246 -7.45 -3.83 27.95
CA VAL A 246 -6.17 -4.14 27.29
C VAL A 246 -5.14 -4.61 28.29
N ARG A 247 -4.11 -5.30 27.84
CA ARG A 247 -2.87 -5.51 28.57
C ARG A 247 -1.80 -4.59 28.00
N ILE A 248 -0.90 -4.13 28.85
CA ILE A 248 0.17 -3.22 28.46
C ILE A 248 1.48 -3.97 28.41
N LEU A 249 2.16 -3.94 27.28
CA LEU A 249 3.51 -4.49 27.13
C LEU A 249 4.54 -3.52 27.69
N ASN A 250 5.34 -4.00 28.62
CA ASN A 250 6.59 -3.34 29.02
C ASN A 250 7.77 -4.03 28.31
N PRO A 251 8.35 -3.43 27.27
CA PRO A 251 9.42 -4.06 26.48
C PRO A 251 10.74 -4.16 27.26
N VAL A 252 10.97 -3.31 28.26
CA VAL A 252 12.18 -3.34 29.09
C VAL A 252 12.13 -4.50 30.07
N ALA A 253 10.96 -4.73 30.70
CA ALA A 253 10.76 -5.82 31.65
C ALA A 253 10.39 -7.15 30.98
N GLY A 254 10.06 -7.16 29.68
CA GLY A 254 9.60 -8.34 28.95
C GLY A 254 8.30 -8.93 29.56
N SER A 255 7.35 -8.09 29.95
CA SER A 255 6.15 -8.53 30.68
C SER A 255 4.88 -7.76 30.24
N LEU A 256 3.73 -8.38 30.51
CA LEU A 256 2.42 -7.74 30.32
C LEU A 256 1.81 -7.34 31.66
N SER A 257 1.08 -6.22 31.67
CA SER A 257 0.28 -5.80 32.81
C SER A 257 -0.94 -6.73 33.04
N ALA A 258 -1.60 -6.57 34.20
CA ALA A 258 -2.98 -6.97 34.35
C ALA A 258 -3.87 -6.17 33.38
N PRO A 259 -5.15 -6.61 33.15
CA PRO A 259 -6.08 -5.87 32.34
C PRO A 259 -6.20 -4.41 32.80
N SER A 260 -6.06 -3.48 31.89
CA SER A 260 -5.92 -2.04 32.13
C SER A 260 -6.80 -1.23 31.17
N THR A 261 -6.99 0.04 31.51
CA THR A 261 -7.53 1.09 30.65
C THR A 261 -6.46 2.16 30.48
N VAL A 262 -6.15 2.52 29.24
CA VAL A 262 -5.21 3.60 28.89
C VAL A 262 -6.05 4.78 28.45
N MET A 263 -5.83 5.95 29.07
CA MET A 263 -6.49 7.20 28.69
C MET A 263 -5.50 8.13 27.99
N VAL A 264 -5.97 8.75 26.93
CA VAL A 264 -5.20 9.72 26.12
C VAL A 264 -5.89 11.08 26.18
N ASP A 265 -5.11 12.13 26.40
CA ASP A 265 -5.54 13.53 26.36
C ASP A 265 -4.54 14.35 25.54
N GLY A 266 -5.01 14.92 24.44
CA GLY A 266 -4.15 15.51 23.44
C GLY A 266 -3.16 14.46 22.90
N ASN A 267 -1.87 14.76 22.91
CA ASN A 267 -0.83 13.85 22.44
C ASN A 267 -0.15 13.03 23.56
N LYS A 268 -0.74 12.97 24.76
CA LYS A 268 -0.14 12.30 25.92
C LYS A 268 -1.02 11.20 26.50
N ILE A 269 -0.37 10.19 27.06
CA ILE A 269 -1.02 9.22 27.96
C ILE A 269 -1.33 9.95 29.26
N SER A 270 -2.60 10.20 29.53
CA SER A 270 -3.01 10.99 30.70
C SER A 270 -3.16 10.17 31.96
N SER A 271 -3.62 8.90 31.85
CA SER A 271 -3.67 7.98 32.97
C SER A 271 -3.72 6.51 32.53
N ILE A 272 -3.33 5.62 33.45
CA ILE A 272 -3.41 4.18 33.28
C ILE A 272 -4.09 3.59 34.51
N GLU A 273 -5.26 3.01 34.32
CA GLU A 273 -6.06 2.47 35.41
C GLU A 273 -6.30 0.97 35.25
N SER A 274 -6.51 0.27 36.38
CA SER A 274 -6.94 -1.13 36.31
C SER A 274 -8.31 -1.24 35.67
N TYR A 275 -8.44 -2.06 34.64
CA TYR A 275 -9.72 -2.29 33.97
C TYR A 275 -10.75 -2.92 34.90
N LYS A 276 -11.95 -2.37 34.93
CA LYS A 276 -13.13 -2.93 35.61
C LYS A 276 -14.29 -2.92 34.63
N ARG A 277 -14.98 -4.05 34.50
CA ARG A 277 -16.08 -4.22 33.54
C ARG A 277 -17.25 -3.27 33.81
N ASP A 278 -17.42 -2.83 35.06
CA ASP A 278 -18.45 -1.90 35.53
C ASP A 278 -17.92 -0.45 35.66
N HIS A 279 -16.74 -0.17 35.15
CA HIS A 279 -16.20 1.19 35.14
C HIS A 279 -17.10 2.13 34.32
N ARG A 280 -17.40 3.29 34.90
CA ARG A 280 -18.19 4.32 34.22
C ARG A 280 -17.25 5.39 33.70
N PHE A 281 -17.25 5.56 32.39
CA PHE A 281 -16.56 6.64 31.75
C PHE A 281 -17.42 7.91 31.71
N PRO A 282 -16.83 9.10 31.63
CA PRO A 282 -17.55 10.35 31.45
C PRO A 282 -18.49 10.31 30.25
N ASP A 283 -19.66 10.95 30.37
CA ASP A 283 -20.61 11.04 29.28
C ASP A 283 -19.98 11.72 28.06
N GLY A 284 -20.11 11.13 26.87
CA GLY A 284 -19.58 11.63 25.60
C GLY A 284 -18.10 11.33 25.35
N MET A 285 -17.42 10.63 26.28
CA MET A 285 -16.05 10.16 26.07
C MET A 285 -16.04 9.00 25.08
N THR A 286 -15.16 9.04 24.09
CA THR A 286 -14.93 7.88 23.21
C THR A 286 -14.11 6.84 23.94
N VAL A 287 -14.63 5.61 24.00
CA VAL A 287 -13.94 4.48 24.65
C VAL A 287 -13.91 3.30 23.68
N PHE A 288 -12.71 2.91 23.29
CA PHE A 288 -12.49 1.73 22.45
C PHE A 288 -12.36 0.48 23.31
N ASP A 289 -12.99 -0.62 22.88
CA ASP A 289 -12.82 -1.93 23.53
C ASP A 289 -11.61 -2.66 22.93
N GLY A 290 -10.56 -2.78 23.71
CA GLY A 290 -9.37 -3.54 23.32
C GLY A 290 -9.59 -5.05 23.32
N ALA A 291 -10.76 -5.54 23.80
CA ALA A 291 -11.16 -6.95 23.78
C ALA A 291 -10.12 -7.93 24.37
N GLY A 292 -9.33 -7.48 25.35
CA GLY A 292 -8.25 -8.25 25.97
C GLY A 292 -6.94 -8.30 25.17
N GLY A 293 -6.83 -7.54 24.08
CA GLY A 293 -5.61 -7.37 23.28
C GLY A 293 -4.48 -6.68 24.04
N THR A 294 -3.38 -6.46 23.35
CA THR A 294 -2.18 -5.84 23.91
C THR A 294 -1.96 -4.46 23.32
N VAL A 295 -1.82 -3.44 24.20
CA VAL A 295 -1.24 -2.14 23.85
C VAL A 295 0.25 -2.23 24.03
N MET A 296 1.01 -1.93 22.98
CA MET A 296 2.45 -1.88 22.99
C MET A 296 2.93 -0.53 22.42
N PRO A 297 4.11 -0.03 22.81
CA PRO A 297 4.69 1.16 22.15
C PRO A 297 4.71 1.00 20.63
N GLY A 298 4.69 2.11 19.90
CA GLY A 298 4.85 2.07 18.45
C GLY A 298 6.18 1.48 18.04
N LEU A 299 6.18 0.72 16.93
CA LEU A 299 7.38 0.14 16.34
C LEU A 299 8.26 1.23 15.75
N TRP A 300 9.55 0.90 15.63
CA TRP A 300 10.56 1.70 14.97
C TRP A 300 11.11 0.99 13.74
N ASP A 301 11.47 1.79 12.73
CA ASP A 301 12.35 1.41 11.65
C ASP A 301 13.52 2.39 11.60
N VAL A 302 14.70 1.95 12.04
CA VAL A 302 15.90 2.82 12.07
C VAL A 302 16.62 2.90 10.72
N HIS A 303 16.12 2.17 9.71
CA HIS A 303 16.67 2.21 8.37
C HIS A 303 15.55 2.34 7.33
N SER A 304 15.02 3.53 7.22
CA SER A 304 14.04 3.89 6.21
C SER A 304 14.65 4.81 5.15
N HIS A 305 14.01 4.86 4.00
CA HIS A 305 14.15 5.89 2.97
C HIS A 305 12.77 6.48 2.76
N ALA A 306 12.43 7.50 3.54
CA ALA A 306 11.11 8.05 3.59
C ALA A 306 10.68 8.62 2.23
N SER A 307 9.50 8.25 1.79
CA SER A 307 8.89 8.76 0.57
C SER A 307 7.49 9.30 0.87
N ASN A 308 6.97 10.06 -0.05
CA ASN A 308 5.63 10.62 0.06
C ASN A 308 4.53 9.55 0.23
N ASN A 309 4.80 8.30 -0.14
CA ASN A 309 3.84 7.20 -0.06
C ASN A 309 4.10 6.24 1.11
N SER A 310 5.34 6.17 1.63
CA SER A 310 5.71 5.19 2.66
C SER A 310 5.03 5.43 4.01
N GLY A 311 4.64 6.66 4.32
CA GLY A 311 4.09 7.04 5.61
C GLY A 311 2.83 6.27 5.99
N LEU A 312 1.90 6.07 5.04
CA LEU A 312 0.67 5.31 5.25
C LEU A 312 0.95 3.83 5.56
N TYR A 313 1.90 3.22 4.85
CA TYR A 313 2.29 1.83 5.09
C TYR A 313 2.91 1.64 6.47
N TYR A 314 3.78 2.56 6.88
CA TYR A 314 4.39 2.52 8.21
C TYR A 314 3.34 2.63 9.31
N ILE A 315 2.45 3.61 9.24
CA ILE A 315 1.39 3.79 10.25
C ILE A 315 0.47 2.57 10.27
N ALA A 316 0.04 2.05 9.12
CA ALA A 316 -0.81 0.86 9.06
C ALA A 316 -0.12 -0.39 9.65
N ALA A 317 1.21 -0.49 9.54
CA ALA A 317 1.99 -1.57 10.13
C ALA A 317 2.32 -1.35 11.63
N GLY A 318 1.89 -0.23 12.22
CA GLY A 318 2.17 0.10 13.62
C GLY A 318 3.53 0.74 13.87
N VAL A 319 4.22 1.19 12.81
CA VAL A 319 5.49 1.91 12.90
C VAL A 319 5.21 3.40 13.08
N THR A 320 5.44 3.92 14.28
CA THR A 320 5.16 5.32 14.62
C THR A 320 6.39 6.22 14.50
N SER A 321 7.57 5.63 14.39
CA SER A 321 8.84 6.37 14.28
C SER A 321 9.80 5.68 13.33
N THR A 322 10.55 6.49 12.56
CA THR A 322 11.59 6.01 11.65
C THR A 322 12.85 6.88 11.75
N ARG A 323 13.97 6.31 11.33
CA ARG A 323 15.16 7.08 10.99
C ARG A 323 15.39 6.99 9.48
N ASP A 324 15.41 8.14 8.81
CA ASP A 324 15.73 8.21 7.39
C ASP A 324 17.25 8.13 7.18
N MET A 325 17.68 7.16 6.42
CA MET A 325 19.09 6.81 6.22
C MET A 325 19.69 7.36 4.92
N GLY A 326 18.99 8.27 4.27
CA GLY A 326 19.46 8.97 3.09
C GLY A 326 18.33 9.34 2.15
N ASN A 327 18.23 10.60 1.86
CA ASN A 327 17.17 11.17 1.05
C ASN A 327 17.66 12.41 0.30
N ASP A 328 16.81 12.97 -0.51
CA ASP A 328 16.98 14.31 -1.07
C ASP A 328 16.89 15.36 0.04
N ASN A 329 17.81 16.31 0.03
CA ASN A 329 17.97 17.28 1.10
C ASN A 329 16.90 18.37 1.14
N ASP A 330 16.09 18.52 0.09
CA ASP A 330 14.97 19.45 0.01
C ASP A 330 13.65 18.72 0.28
N ASN A 331 13.49 17.52 -0.26
CA ASN A 331 12.26 16.74 -0.17
C ASN A 331 12.00 16.18 1.24
N LEU A 332 13.04 15.71 1.93
CA LEU A 332 12.86 15.13 3.27
C LEU A 332 12.36 16.13 4.31
N PRO A 333 12.96 17.34 4.44
CA PRO A 333 12.42 18.35 5.36
C PRO A 333 10.99 18.77 5.04
N ALA A 334 10.65 18.90 3.75
CA ALA A 334 9.28 19.22 3.33
C ALA A 334 8.28 18.11 3.69
N LEU A 335 8.65 16.84 3.55
CA LEU A 335 7.83 15.71 3.99
C LEU A 335 7.67 15.70 5.52
N MET A 336 8.74 15.93 6.27
CA MET A 336 8.70 16.02 7.73
C MET A 336 7.75 17.12 8.20
N GLU A 337 7.79 18.30 7.58
CA GLU A 337 6.86 19.40 7.87
C GLU A 337 5.41 19.02 7.58
N LYS A 338 5.14 18.37 6.45
CA LYS A 338 3.78 17.90 6.11
C LYS A 338 3.25 16.88 7.13
N ILE A 339 4.10 15.98 7.64
CA ILE A 339 3.72 15.02 8.68
C ILE A 339 3.47 15.73 10.01
N GLU A 340 4.31 16.69 10.39
CA GLU A 340 4.18 17.45 11.64
C GLU A 340 2.91 18.33 11.64
N THR A 341 2.61 18.98 10.53
CA THR A 341 1.40 19.80 10.36
C THR A 341 0.13 18.95 10.12
N GLY A 342 0.29 17.64 9.87
CA GLY A 342 -0.80 16.69 9.65
C GLY A 342 -1.45 16.76 8.27
N THR A 343 -0.81 17.42 7.31
CA THR A 343 -1.22 17.42 5.90
C THR A 343 -0.76 16.14 5.17
N ALA A 344 0.14 15.37 5.77
CA ALA A 344 0.45 14.01 5.38
C ALA A 344 0.42 13.06 6.59
N ILE A 345 0.09 11.80 6.37
CA ILE A 345 0.18 10.74 7.39
C ILE A 345 1.54 10.07 7.28
N GLY A 346 2.23 9.95 8.40
CA GLY A 346 3.50 9.24 8.45
C GLY A 346 4.07 9.14 9.87
N PRO A 347 5.12 8.31 10.04
CA PRO A 347 5.85 8.19 11.30
C PRO A 347 6.62 9.48 11.62
N ARG A 348 7.04 9.63 12.86
CA ARG A 348 8.02 10.63 13.27
C ARG A 348 9.37 10.28 12.64
N ILE A 349 9.96 11.18 11.87
CA ILE A 349 11.21 10.92 11.14
C ILE A 349 12.39 11.58 11.87
N THR A 350 13.43 10.80 12.13
CA THR A 350 14.75 11.31 12.55
C THR A 350 15.66 11.26 11.32
N PRO A 351 16.19 12.39 10.82
CA PRO A 351 17.02 12.38 9.61
C PRO A 351 18.48 12.00 9.90
N ALA A 352 19.11 11.28 8.95
CA ALA A 352 20.57 11.11 8.89
C ALA A 352 21.12 11.76 7.62
N GLY A 353 22.15 12.58 7.77
CA GLY A 353 22.78 13.29 6.66
C GLY A 353 23.61 12.33 5.80
N PHE A 354 23.20 12.09 4.56
CA PHE A 354 23.85 11.16 3.65
C PHE A 354 25.04 11.82 2.96
N ILE A 355 26.25 11.21 3.11
CA ILE A 355 27.48 11.67 2.49
C ILE A 355 28.14 10.53 1.70
N GLU A 356 28.31 10.74 0.41
CA GLU A 356 28.88 9.77 -0.51
C GLU A 356 30.17 10.31 -1.15
N GLY A 357 31.12 9.44 -1.49
CA GLY A 357 32.30 9.78 -2.29
C GLY A 357 32.02 9.73 -3.78
N ARG A 358 32.63 10.62 -4.56
CA ARG A 358 32.44 10.68 -6.01
C ARG A 358 33.09 9.48 -6.71
N SER A 359 32.31 8.72 -7.42
CA SER A 359 32.72 7.61 -8.27
C SER A 359 31.66 7.29 -9.33
N PRO A 360 31.93 6.43 -10.31
CA PRO A 360 30.89 5.91 -11.21
C PRO A 360 29.78 5.12 -10.49
N TYR A 361 30.03 4.67 -9.24
CA TYR A 361 29.11 3.88 -8.42
C TYR A 361 28.42 4.70 -7.31
N SER A 362 28.61 6.01 -7.30
CA SER A 362 28.03 6.85 -6.24
C SER A 362 26.51 6.83 -6.29
N ALA A 363 25.88 6.65 -5.14
CA ALA A 363 24.45 6.93 -4.99
C ALA A 363 24.20 8.43 -5.16
N ARG A 364 23.13 8.79 -5.87
CA ARG A 364 22.84 10.17 -6.25
C ARG A 364 21.85 10.82 -5.30
N VAL A 365 22.09 10.73 -4.00
CA VAL A 365 21.30 11.34 -2.94
C VAL A 365 22.22 12.03 -1.96
N GLY A 366 21.72 12.97 -1.17
CA GLY A 366 22.48 13.69 -0.18
C GLY A 366 23.61 14.55 -0.78
N ILE A 367 24.80 14.52 -0.17
CA ILE A 367 25.97 15.30 -0.60
C ILE A 367 27.07 14.37 -1.11
N ILE A 368 27.59 14.63 -2.31
CA ILE A 368 28.66 13.85 -2.95
C ILE A 368 29.97 14.64 -2.89
N ALA A 369 30.93 14.15 -2.12
CA ALA A 369 32.23 14.78 -1.91
C ALA A 369 33.31 14.19 -2.84
N SER A 370 34.19 15.04 -3.37
CA SER A 370 35.33 14.68 -4.20
C SER A 370 36.68 14.84 -3.49
N THR A 371 36.67 15.52 -2.34
CA THR A 371 37.86 15.78 -1.49
C THR A 371 37.49 15.59 -0.02
N GLU A 372 38.51 15.46 0.83
CA GLU A 372 38.35 15.40 2.29
C GLU A 372 37.71 16.69 2.83
N ASP A 373 38.13 17.85 2.31
CA ASP A 373 37.57 19.14 2.73
C ASP A 373 36.10 19.22 2.42
N GLU A 374 35.66 18.84 1.21
CA GLU A 374 34.22 18.78 0.83
C GLU A 374 33.45 17.79 1.70
N ALA A 375 34.04 16.64 2.07
CA ALA A 375 33.40 15.67 2.95
C ALA A 375 33.20 16.20 4.38
N VAL A 376 34.18 16.98 4.90
CA VAL A 376 34.06 17.65 6.21
C VAL A 376 33.07 18.82 6.13
N GLU A 377 33.04 19.61 5.05
CA GLU A 377 32.05 20.67 4.82
C GLU A 377 30.63 20.10 4.75
N ALA A 378 30.46 18.90 4.17
CA ALA A 378 29.16 18.21 4.18
C ALA A 378 28.70 17.86 5.61
N VAL A 379 29.61 17.47 6.48
CA VAL A 379 29.31 17.26 7.92
C VAL A 379 28.80 18.57 8.55
N ASP A 380 29.49 19.70 8.28
CA ASP A 380 29.09 21.00 8.78
C ASP A 380 27.72 21.42 8.27
N TRP A 381 27.45 21.16 6.99
CA TRP A 381 26.16 21.46 6.39
C TRP A 381 24.99 20.75 7.09
N TYR A 382 25.15 19.47 7.44
CA TYR A 382 24.14 18.71 8.19
C TYR A 382 24.05 19.14 9.66
N ALA A 383 25.21 19.50 10.28
CA ALA A 383 25.26 20.01 11.65
C ALA A 383 24.48 21.33 11.82
N GLU A 384 24.60 22.25 10.86
CA GLU A 384 23.86 23.52 10.83
C GLU A 384 22.34 23.32 10.71
N ARG A 385 21.90 22.15 10.26
CA ARG A 385 20.49 21.75 10.10
C ARG A 385 20.04 20.79 11.19
N GLU A 386 20.81 20.68 12.27
CA GLU A 386 20.48 19.88 13.45
C GLU A 386 20.26 18.38 13.19
N TYR A 387 20.89 17.83 12.15
CA TYR A 387 20.87 16.38 11.93
C TYR A 387 21.64 15.69 13.05
N PRO A 388 21.06 14.65 13.71
CA PRO A 388 21.76 13.95 14.80
C PRO A 388 22.78 12.91 14.33
N PHE A 389 22.74 12.56 13.04
CA PHE A 389 23.59 11.54 12.43
C PHE A 389 24.14 12.00 11.09
N ILE A 390 25.36 11.55 10.76
CA ILE A 390 25.81 11.45 9.37
C ILE A 390 25.89 9.98 8.96
N LYS A 391 25.40 9.64 7.76
CA LYS A 391 25.54 8.33 7.12
C LYS A 391 26.62 8.38 6.04
N ILE A 392 27.67 7.61 6.20
CA ILE A 392 28.71 7.41 5.20
C ILE A 392 28.34 6.25 4.29
N TYR A 393 28.61 6.37 2.98
CA TYR A 393 28.23 5.38 2.00
C TYR A 393 29.41 4.76 1.23
N ASN A 394 29.14 3.84 0.30
CA ASN A 394 30.08 2.87 -0.27
C ASN A 394 31.30 3.44 -0.99
N SER A 395 31.18 4.58 -1.69
CA SER A 395 32.26 5.14 -2.49
C SER A 395 33.09 6.19 -1.72
N MET A 396 32.76 6.42 -0.44
CA MET A 396 33.54 7.31 0.39
C MET A 396 35.00 6.82 0.46
N ASN A 397 35.93 7.76 0.36
CA ASN A 397 37.35 7.43 0.60
C ASN A 397 37.56 7.09 2.08
N PRO A 398 38.02 5.87 2.42
CA PRO A 398 38.20 5.47 3.81
C PRO A 398 39.16 6.37 4.59
N ALA A 399 40.12 6.99 3.92
CA ALA A 399 41.09 7.88 4.54
C ALA A 399 40.51 9.20 5.08
N TRP A 400 39.36 9.63 4.57
CA TRP A 400 38.65 10.86 4.99
C TRP A 400 37.74 10.63 6.21
N VAL A 401 37.32 9.37 6.46
CA VAL A 401 36.40 9.02 7.51
C VAL A 401 36.82 9.47 8.91
N PRO A 402 38.10 9.35 9.35
CA PRO A 402 38.50 9.83 10.65
C PRO A 402 38.29 11.34 10.87
N ALA A 403 38.52 12.17 9.82
CA ALA A 403 38.29 13.61 9.88
C ALA A 403 36.78 13.93 9.95
N MET A 404 35.99 13.25 9.16
CA MET A 404 34.51 13.39 9.17
C MET A 404 33.92 12.99 10.52
N ALA A 405 34.32 11.84 11.07
CA ALA A 405 33.84 11.33 12.35
C ALA A 405 34.25 12.25 13.53
N LEU A 406 35.48 12.76 13.50
CA LEU A 406 35.91 13.75 14.48
C LEU A 406 35.05 15.02 14.40
N ARG A 407 34.79 15.53 13.19
CA ARG A 407 33.96 16.72 12.97
C ARG A 407 32.54 16.51 13.42
N ALA A 408 31.91 15.39 13.06
CA ALA A 408 30.56 15.01 13.49
C ALA A 408 30.47 15.00 15.03
N LYS A 409 31.41 14.34 15.70
CA LYS A 409 31.49 14.30 17.17
C LYS A 409 31.61 15.69 17.79
N GLN A 410 32.43 16.59 17.22
CA GLN A 410 32.56 17.98 17.68
C GLN A 410 31.26 18.77 17.55
N SER A 411 30.44 18.44 16.56
CA SER A 411 29.12 19.05 16.33
C SER A 411 27.97 18.32 17.05
N GLY A 412 28.28 17.33 17.90
CA GLY A 412 27.27 16.58 18.66
C GLY A 412 26.57 15.51 17.85
N MET A 413 26.98 15.23 16.62
CA MET A 413 26.43 14.20 15.76
C MET A 413 27.18 12.86 15.94
N ARG A 414 26.51 11.77 15.54
CA ARG A 414 27.09 10.43 15.44
C ARG A 414 27.37 10.03 14.00
N THR A 415 28.47 9.28 13.81
CA THR A 415 28.82 8.73 12.50
C THR A 415 28.36 7.31 12.40
N ILE A 416 27.54 7.03 11.38
CA ILE A 416 26.95 5.72 11.11
C ILE A 416 27.08 5.40 9.61
N GLY A 417 26.79 4.19 9.20
CA GLY A 417 26.64 3.91 7.78
C GLY A 417 27.30 2.62 7.29
N HIS A 418 27.51 2.60 6.00
CA HIS A 418 28.18 1.50 5.30
C HIS A 418 29.68 1.46 5.62
N VAL A 419 30.27 0.32 5.40
CA VAL A 419 31.74 0.19 5.30
C VAL A 419 32.12 0.54 3.87
N PRO A 420 32.89 1.62 3.63
CA PRO A 420 33.33 1.99 2.29
C PRO A 420 34.12 0.87 1.59
N ALA A 421 34.12 0.86 0.28
CA ALA A 421 34.86 -0.12 -0.49
C ALA A 421 36.38 -0.07 -0.15
N PHE A 422 37.04 -1.22 -0.25
CA PHE A 422 38.48 -1.39 0.00
C PHE A 422 38.92 -1.19 1.46
N THR A 423 37.99 -1.28 2.40
CA THR A 423 38.24 -1.29 3.85
C THR A 423 37.35 -2.33 4.54
N ASN A 424 37.34 -2.35 5.87
CA ASN A 424 36.57 -3.27 6.68
C ASN A 424 35.91 -2.56 7.88
N ALA A 425 35.04 -3.26 8.58
CA ALA A 425 34.33 -2.74 9.74
C ALA A 425 35.29 -2.32 10.87
N ASP A 426 36.36 -3.08 11.13
CA ASP A 426 37.32 -2.77 12.18
C ASP A 426 37.91 -1.38 11.99
N ALA A 427 38.38 -1.06 10.78
CA ALA A 427 38.94 0.25 10.44
C ALA A 427 37.90 1.39 10.61
N MET A 428 36.61 1.16 10.30
CA MET A 428 35.55 2.17 10.46
C MET A 428 35.20 2.40 11.94
N ILE A 429 35.21 1.36 12.75
CA ILE A 429 35.05 1.46 14.20
C ILE A 429 36.22 2.28 14.80
N GLU A 430 37.46 1.95 14.43
CA GLU A 430 38.68 2.69 14.87
C GLU A 430 38.65 4.14 14.36
N ALA A 431 38.00 4.44 13.21
CA ALA A 431 37.82 5.79 12.69
C ALA A 431 36.72 6.60 13.41
N GLY A 432 35.88 5.97 14.26
CA GLY A 432 34.88 6.65 15.08
C GLY A 432 33.44 6.38 14.73
N TYR A 433 33.14 5.30 14.02
CA TYR A 433 31.72 4.85 13.84
C TYR A 433 31.10 4.49 15.18
N SER A 434 29.85 4.90 15.37
CA SER A 434 28.99 4.51 16.48
C SER A 434 27.99 3.45 16.11
N GLU A 435 27.82 3.18 14.81
CA GLU A 435 26.88 2.17 14.29
C GLU A 435 27.31 1.72 12.89
N ILE A 436 27.21 0.42 12.64
CA ILE A 436 27.36 -0.16 11.30
C ILE A 436 25.95 -0.46 10.80
N THR A 437 25.65 -0.06 9.58
CA THR A 437 24.38 -0.37 8.92
C THR A 437 24.56 -1.53 7.97
N HIS A 438 23.56 -2.43 7.93
CA HIS A 438 23.53 -3.69 7.20
C HIS A 438 24.54 -4.73 7.68
N ILE A 439 24.05 -5.87 8.08
CA ILE A 439 24.87 -6.97 8.57
C ILE A 439 25.87 -7.49 7.53
N ASN A 440 25.56 -7.41 6.23
CA ASN A 440 26.51 -7.77 5.19
C ASN A 440 27.72 -6.83 5.14
N GLN A 441 27.58 -5.53 5.46
CA GLN A 441 28.71 -4.60 5.51
C GLN A 441 29.74 -5.01 6.58
N LEU A 442 29.25 -5.54 7.71
CA LEU A 442 30.10 -6.15 8.72
C LEU A 442 30.77 -7.44 8.21
N MET A 443 29.96 -8.37 7.67
CA MET A 443 30.40 -9.71 7.30
C MET A 443 31.34 -9.72 6.08
N LEU A 444 31.14 -8.81 5.12
CA LEU A 444 31.97 -8.74 3.90
C LEU A 444 33.43 -8.50 4.22
N GLY A 445 33.74 -7.78 5.29
CA GLY A 445 35.13 -7.63 5.78
C GLY A 445 35.80 -8.95 6.22
N TRP A 446 34.97 -9.96 6.54
CA TRP A 446 35.44 -11.32 6.87
C TRP A 446 35.49 -12.26 5.67
N LEU A 447 34.71 -11.96 4.60
CA LEU A 447 34.46 -12.85 3.47
C LEU A 447 35.28 -12.50 2.22
N LEU A 448 35.59 -11.21 2.05
CA LEU A 448 36.23 -10.68 0.87
C LEU A 448 37.71 -10.32 1.14
N THR A 449 38.47 -10.20 0.04
CA THR A 449 39.83 -9.63 0.09
C THR A 449 39.78 -8.10 -0.05
N PRO A 450 40.76 -7.37 0.39
CA PRO A 450 40.78 -5.90 0.32
C PRO A 450 40.72 -5.32 -1.10
N GLU A 451 40.99 -6.13 -2.14
CA GLU A 451 40.98 -5.72 -3.53
C GLU A 451 39.60 -5.88 -4.18
N GLU A 452 38.68 -6.59 -3.53
CA GLU A 452 37.35 -6.86 -4.06
C GLU A 452 36.43 -5.66 -3.82
N ASP A 453 35.77 -5.20 -4.91
CA ASP A 453 34.98 -3.97 -4.91
C ASP A 453 33.52 -4.22 -4.49
N THR A 454 33.17 -3.81 -3.27
CA THR A 454 31.82 -3.92 -2.69
C THR A 454 30.81 -2.92 -3.25
N ARG A 455 31.19 -2.01 -4.15
CA ARG A 455 30.28 -1.11 -4.86
C ARG A 455 29.53 -1.81 -5.98
N THR A 456 30.04 -2.96 -6.43
CA THR A 456 29.43 -3.84 -7.46
C THR A 456 28.40 -4.79 -6.83
N PRO A 457 27.67 -5.59 -7.64
CA PRO A 457 26.79 -6.65 -7.12
C PRO A 457 27.49 -7.64 -6.16
N LEU A 458 28.81 -7.66 -6.12
CA LEU A 458 29.58 -8.50 -5.19
C LEU A 458 29.20 -8.25 -3.72
N ARG A 459 28.74 -7.05 -3.36
CA ARG A 459 28.24 -6.79 -2.00
C ARG A 459 27.06 -7.70 -1.58
N LEU A 460 26.31 -8.23 -2.56
CA LEU A 460 25.26 -9.23 -2.35
C LEU A 460 25.77 -10.64 -2.63
N THR A 461 26.37 -10.85 -3.82
CA THR A 461 26.77 -12.20 -4.25
C THR A 461 27.91 -12.75 -3.41
N GLY A 462 28.75 -11.90 -2.83
CA GLY A 462 29.80 -12.27 -1.86
C GLY A 462 29.23 -12.93 -0.60
N MET A 463 27.97 -12.67 -0.24
CA MET A 463 27.36 -13.25 0.95
C MET A 463 27.17 -14.77 0.86
N ALA A 464 27.11 -15.35 -0.34
CA ALA A 464 27.11 -16.81 -0.52
C ALA A 464 28.37 -17.48 0.06
N ARG A 465 29.51 -16.74 0.16
CA ARG A 465 30.74 -17.23 0.80
C ARG A 465 30.58 -17.43 2.31
N GLY A 466 29.55 -16.79 2.92
CA GLY A 466 29.17 -16.96 4.32
C GLY A 466 28.94 -18.41 4.73
N ALA A 467 28.52 -19.27 3.79
CA ALA A 467 28.38 -20.70 4.01
C ALA A 467 29.63 -21.36 4.65
N LYS A 468 30.81 -20.82 4.38
CA LYS A 468 32.10 -21.35 4.85
C LYS A 468 32.70 -20.54 5.99
N LEU A 469 32.02 -19.49 6.48
CA LEU A 469 32.55 -18.65 7.56
C LEU A 469 32.44 -19.37 8.90
N ASP A 470 33.58 -19.48 9.61
CA ASP A 470 33.61 -19.90 11.01
C ASP A 470 33.51 -18.66 11.92
N LEU A 471 32.40 -18.55 12.66
CA LEU A 471 32.19 -17.42 13.59
C LEU A 471 33.12 -17.47 14.82
N THR A 472 33.90 -18.54 15.00
CA THR A 472 34.93 -18.64 16.05
C THR A 472 36.32 -18.15 15.60
N ASP A 473 36.45 -17.73 14.34
CA ASP A 473 37.70 -17.17 13.79
C ASP A 473 38.16 -15.90 14.54
N ASP A 474 39.46 -15.70 14.67
CA ASP A 474 40.03 -14.57 15.40
C ASP A 474 39.62 -13.21 14.77
N LYS A 475 39.41 -13.14 13.46
CA LYS A 475 38.92 -11.93 12.78
C LYS A 475 37.51 -11.55 13.25
N VAL A 476 36.63 -12.52 13.44
CA VAL A 476 35.28 -12.29 13.93
C VAL A 476 35.31 -11.81 15.38
N LYS A 477 36.08 -12.52 16.23
CA LYS A 477 36.23 -12.15 17.63
C LYS A 477 36.77 -10.73 17.81
N ARG A 478 37.79 -10.36 17.01
CA ARG A 478 38.35 -9.01 17.05
C ARG A 478 37.31 -7.95 16.72
N THR A 479 36.51 -8.14 15.66
CA THR A 479 35.48 -7.18 15.31
C THR A 479 34.44 -7.06 16.42
N VAL A 480 34.00 -8.17 17.02
CA VAL A 480 33.06 -8.14 18.15
C VAL A 480 33.66 -7.42 19.36
N GLU A 481 34.92 -7.70 19.70
CA GLU A 481 35.62 -7.00 20.77
C GLU A 481 35.73 -5.49 20.52
N LEU A 482 36.06 -5.08 19.28
CA LEU A 482 36.09 -3.65 18.90
C LEU A 482 34.71 -2.99 19.02
N MET A 483 33.64 -3.67 18.62
CA MET A 483 32.25 -3.16 18.78
C MET A 483 31.94 -2.97 20.27
N GLN A 484 32.29 -3.92 21.14
CA GLN A 484 32.09 -3.82 22.59
C GLN A 484 32.91 -2.66 23.21
N GLU A 485 34.19 -2.57 22.87
CA GLU A 485 35.12 -1.55 23.43
C GLU A 485 34.70 -0.12 23.04
N ASN A 486 34.08 0.06 21.87
CA ASN A 486 33.70 1.36 21.33
C ASN A 486 32.19 1.64 21.40
N ASP A 487 31.39 0.76 22.04
CA ASP A 487 29.93 0.87 22.16
C ASP A 487 29.24 1.04 20.78
N VAL A 488 29.67 0.23 19.79
CA VAL A 488 29.14 0.29 18.42
C VAL A 488 27.93 -0.61 18.28
N SER A 489 26.80 -0.03 17.85
CA SER A 489 25.58 -0.74 17.55
C SER A 489 25.54 -1.26 16.10
N ILE A 490 24.52 -2.07 15.80
CA ILE A 490 24.27 -2.55 14.44
C ILE A 490 22.79 -2.46 14.10
N ASP A 491 22.53 -2.07 12.89
CA ASP A 491 21.27 -2.13 12.18
C ASP A 491 21.38 -3.21 11.08
N PRO A 492 20.88 -4.43 11.30
CA PRO A 492 21.17 -5.57 10.43
C PRO A 492 20.51 -5.51 9.06
N THR A 493 19.30 -5.00 8.95
CA THR A 493 18.45 -5.07 7.73
C THR A 493 18.45 -6.48 7.10
N ALA A 494 18.28 -7.49 7.93
CA ALA A 494 18.33 -8.89 7.49
C ALA A 494 17.20 -9.22 6.51
N VAL A 495 16.06 -8.55 6.61
CA VAL A 495 14.89 -8.76 5.75
C VAL A 495 15.21 -8.46 4.28
N ILE A 496 15.98 -7.40 3.98
CA ILE A 496 16.35 -7.10 2.59
C ILE A 496 17.34 -8.13 2.04
N LEU A 497 18.23 -8.64 2.90
CA LEU A 497 19.15 -9.74 2.53
C LEU A 497 18.39 -11.05 2.32
N GLU A 498 17.42 -11.39 3.17
CA GLU A 498 16.55 -12.55 2.97
C GLU A 498 15.91 -12.47 1.58
N ARG A 499 15.28 -11.34 1.25
CA ARG A 499 14.65 -11.12 -0.03
C ARG A 499 15.63 -11.28 -1.20
N LEU A 500 16.76 -10.60 -1.16
CA LEU A 500 17.71 -10.59 -2.26
C LEU A 500 18.45 -11.94 -2.43
N MET A 501 18.75 -12.64 -1.34
CA MET A 501 19.48 -13.91 -1.37
C MET A 501 18.60 -15.14 -1.57
N LEU A 502 17.38 -15.12 -1.01
CA LEU A 502 16.56 -16.33 -0.89
C LEU A 502 15.29 -16.32 -1.74
N SER A 503 14.91 -15.21 -2.42
CA SER A 503 13.77 -15.27 -3.36
C SER A 503 14.04 -16.21 -4.51
N ARG A 504 13.03 -17.02 -4.83
CA ARG A 504 13.08 -17.99 -5.94
C ARG A 504 11.87 -17.79 -6.82
N ALA A 505 12.10 -17.93 -8.13
CA ALA A 505 11.07 -17.76 -9.14
C ALA A 505 9.82 -18.59 -8.84
N GLY A 506 8.65 -17.92 -8.82
CA GLY A 506 7.36 -18.53 -8.55
C GLY A 506 7.09 -18.92 -7.09
N GLN A 507 8.03 -18.70 -6.16
CA GLN A 507 7.86 -19.07 -4.77
C GLN A 507 7.53 -17.87 -3.89
N VAL A 508 6.54 -18.03 -3.00
CA VAL A 508 6.24 -17.06 -1.94
C VAL A 508 7.20 -17.30 -0.79
N GLN A 509 7.96 -16.27 -0.42
CA GLN A 509 8.83 -16.34 0.76
C GLN A 509 8.03 -16.46 2.06
N GLU A 510 8.62 -17.09 3.06
CA GLU A 510 8.02 -17.25 4.39
C GLU A 510 7.60 -15.90 5.00
N GLY A 511 8.41 -14.86 4.83
CA GLY A 511 8.13 -13.52 5.32
C GLY A 511 6.99 -12.82 4.60
N ASP A 512 6.75 -13.14 3.34
CA ASP A 512 5.72 -12.55 2.50
C ASP A 512 4.36 -13.28 2.62
N ALA A 513 4.38 -14.57 2.92
CA ALA A 513 3.19 -15.41 2.98
C ALA A 513 2.04 -14.86 3.84
N PRO A 514 2.27 -14.12 4.96
CA PRO A 514 1.19 -13.59 5.78
C PRO A 514 0.43 -12.40 5.17
N TYR A 515 0.93 -11.77 4.09
CA TYR A 515 0.33 -10.54 3.57
C TYR A 515 0.29 -10.42 2.05
N LEU A 516 1.05 -11.24 1.33
CA LEU A 516 1.26 -11.04 -0.10
C LEU A 516 -0.04 -11.14 -0.91
N ASP A 517 -0.91 -12.07 -0.58
CA ASP A 517 -2.21 -12.28 -1.23
C ASP A 517 -3.23 -11.16 -0.98
N HIS A 518 -2.97 -10.29 0.01
CA HIS A 518 -3.76 -9.08 0.26
C HIS A 518 -3.37 -7.90 -0.64
N THR A 519 -2.27 -7.98 -1.36
CA THR A 519 -1.68 -6.87 -2.11
C THR A 519 -2.04 -6.91 -3.60
N PRO A 520 -1.87 -5.81 -4.35
CA PRO A 520 -2.07 -5.77 -5.78
C PRO A 520 -1.19 -6.76 -6.56
N ILE A 521 -1.69 -7.23 -7.70
CA ILE A 521 -1.09 -8.35 -8.44
C ILE A 521 0.35 -8.10 -8.91
N GLY A 522 0.67 -6.89 -9.39
CA GLY A 522 2.04 -6.57 -9.80
C GLY A 522 3.03 -6.67 -8.65
N TYR A 523 2.65 -6.15 -7.46
CA TYR A 523 3.47 -6.32 -6.26
C TYR A 523 3.63 -7.79 -5.85
N GLN A 524 2.55 -8.59 -5.91
CA GLN A 524 2.62 -10.02 -5.65
C GLN A 524 3.62 -10.72 -6.57
N ARG A 525 3.58 -10.40 -7.88
CA ARG A 525 4.48 -10.98 -8.88
C ARG A 525 5.92 -10.51 -8.67
N TYR A 526 6.12 -9.21 -8.40
CA TYR A 526 7.43 -8.65 -8.09
C TYR A 526 8.11 -9.38 -6.92
N ARG A 527 7.37 -9.78 -5.88
CA ARG A 527 7.91 -10.46 -4.69
C ARG A 527 8.32 -11.91 -4.95
N LYS A 528 7.82 -12.55 -6.01
CA LYS A 528 8.07 -13.96 -6.34
C LYS A 528 9.24 -14.18 -7.31
N ARG A 529 10.03 -13.16 -7.62
CA ARG A 529 11.15 -13.29 -8.57
C ARG A 529 12.48 -13.56 -7.90
N THR A 530 13.41 -14.14 -8.64
CA THR A 530 14.80 -14.36 -8.20
C THR A 530 15.65 -13.12 -8.47
N PHE A 531 16.42 -12.67 -7.48
CA PHE A 531 17.27 -11.47 -7.62
C PHE A 531 18.72 -11.80 -7.94
N VAL A 532 19.19 -13.00 -7.59
CA VAL A 532 20.57 -13.48 -7.82
C VAL A 532 20.63 -14.50 -8.94
N THR A 533 21.77 -14.60 -9.60
CA THR A 533 21.99 -15.67 -10.58
C THR A 533 22.29 -16.98 -9.86
N LEU A 534 21.52 -18.02 -10.18
CA LEU A 534 21.72 -19.38 -9.68
C LEU A 534 22.23 -20.25 -10.82
N GLU A 535 23.50 -20.56 -10.81
CA GLU A 535 24.12 -21.38 -11.86
C GLU A 535 23.74 -22.87 -11.71
N ASP A 536 23.61 -23.32 -10.46
CA ASP A 536 23.29 -24.70 -10.11
C ASP A 536 22.72 -24.81 -8.68
N GLU A 537 22.37 -26.03 -8.26
CA GLU A 537 21.88 -26.33 -6.90
C GLU A 537 22.91 -25.99 -5.81
N ALA A 538 24.20 -26.10 -6.11
CA ALA A 538 25.25 -25.76 -5.14
C ALA A 538 25.34 -24.25 -4.91
N ALA A 539 25.10 -23.42 -5.93
CA ALA A 539 24.99 -21.98 -5.82
C ALA A 539 23.76 -21.61 -4.98
N ASP A 540 22.62 -22.26 -5.20
CA ASP A 540 21.41 -22.05 -4.38
C ASP A 540 21.67 -22.39 -2.91
N GLN A 541 22.23 -23.56 -2.64
CA GLN A 541 22.58 -23.98 -1.29
C GLN A 541 23.55 -22.98 -0.61
N ALA A 542 24.51 -22.45 -1.34
CA ALA A 542 25.46 -21.49 -0.79
C ALA A 542 24.79 -20.17 -0.34
N TYR A 543 23.75 -19.70 -1.05
CA TYR A 543 22.95 -18.56 -0.60
C TYR A 543 22.13 -18.89 0.64
N GLN A 544 21.52 -20.07 0.71
CA GLN A 544 20.72 -20.50 1.87
C GLN A 544 21.61 -20.61 3.11
N GLU A 545 22.76 -21.29 3.01
CA GLU A 545 23.72 -21.42 4.10
C GLU A 545 24.36 -20.07 4.47
N GLY A 546 24.63 -19.23 3.46
CA GLY A 546 25.12 -17.87 3.65
C GLY A 546 24.14 -16.99 4.46
N PHE A 547 22.85 -17.10 4.18
CA PHE A 547 21.83 -16.40 4.93
C PHE A 547 21.65 -16.99 6.34
N GLN A 548 21.73 -18.31 6.51
CA GLN A 548 21.79 -18.89 7.85
C GLN A 548 22.95 -18.31 8.66
N ARG A 549 24.10 -18.08 8.02
CA ARG A 549 25.25 -17.44 8.69
C ARG A 549 24.97 -15.97 9.06
N VAL A 550 24.15 -15.25 8.31
CA VAL A 550 23.64 -13.93 8.72
C VAL A 550 22.87 -14.03 10.03
N LEU A 551 21.92 -14.97 10.14
CA LEU A 551 21.16 -15.18 11.37
C LEU A 551 22.05 -15.59 12.55
N ASP A 552 23.00 -16.50 12.32
CA ASP A 552 23.96 -16.92 13.35
C ASP A 552 24.84 -15.74 13.82
N THR A 553 25.19 -14.81 12.91
CA THR A 553 25.96 -13.59 13.25
C THR A 553 25.12 -12.64 14.09
N ILE A 554 23.85 -12.40 13.74
CA ILE A 554 22.93 -11.57 14.53
C ILE A 554 22.81 -12.14 15.96
N LYS A 555 22.65 -13.47 16.08
CA LYS A 555 22.64 -14.14 17.38
C LYS A 555 23.93 -13.93 18.16
N LEU A 556 25.10 -14.13 17.51
CA LEU A 556 26.42 -13.90 18.15
C LEU A 556 26.54 -12.47 18.68
N LEU A 557 26.15 -11.47 17.90
CA LEU A 557 26.24 -10.07 18.31
C LEU A 557 25.29 -9.80 19.49
N HIS A 558 24.06 -10.31 19.48
CA HIS A 558 23.13 -10.20 20.58
C HIS A 558 23.68 -10.84 21.87
N GLU A 559 24.15 -12.08 21.79
CA GLU A 559 24.75 -12.80 22.93
C GLU A 559 26.03 -12.15 23.46
N SER A 560 26.73 -11.42 22.60
CA SER A 560 27.92 -10.61 22.98
C SER A 560 27.54 -9.25 23.57
N GLY A 561 26.25 -8.91 23.70
CA GLY A 561 25.78 -7.66 24.29
C GLY A 561 25.88 -6.45 23.36
N ILE A 562 26.12 -6.65 22.06
CA ILE A 562 26.05 -5.59 21.06
C ILE A 562 24.58 -5.14 20.88
N GLN A 563 24.35 -3.83 20.90
CA GLN A 563 23.01 -3.29 20.69
C GLN A 563 22.57 -3.50 19.24
N ILE A 564 21.52 -4.32 19.06
CA ILE A 564 20.83 -4.50 17.77
C ILE A 564 19.71 -3.48 17.67
N LEU A 565 19.57 -2.87 16.49
CA LEU A 565 18.53 -1.89 16.16
C LEU A 565 17.62 -2.46 15.06
N PRO A 566 16.32 -2.13 15.08
CA PRO A 566 15.37 -2.65 14.08
C PRO A 566 15.37 -1.77 12.83
N GLY A 567 16.06 -2.15 11.78
CA GLY A 567 16.10 -1.45 10.50
C GLY A 567 15.79 -2.37 9.33
N THR A 568 15.17 -1.86 8.26
CA THR A 568 14.68 -2.71 7.18
C THR A 568 15.25 -2.41 5.80
N ASP A 569 15.54 -1.16 5.48
CA ASP A 569 15.84 -0.70 4.13
C ASP A 569 14.68 -0.98 3.12
N ASP A 570 13.42 -0.95 3.65
CA ASP A 570 12.19 -1.20 2.89
C ASP A 570 11.06 -0.31 3.44
N GLY A 571 10.38 0.43 2.56
CA GLY A 571 9.36 1.43 2.93
C GLY A 571 7.95 0.89 3.15
N THR A 572 7.72 -0.44 3.17
CA THR A 572 6.38 -1.01 3.19
C THR A 572 5.78 -1.19 4.58
N GLY A 573 6.58 -1.07 5.65
CA GLY A 573 6.16 -1.36 7.02
C GLY A 573 6.04 -2.86 7.33
N PHE A 574 5.63 -3.72 6.38
CA PHE A 574 5.59 -5.17 6.55
C PHE A 574 6.97 -5.76 6.84
N ALA A 575 8.00 -5.14 6.26
CA ALA A 575 9.39 -5.52 6.45
C ALA A 575 9.85 -5.39 7.90
N VAL A 576 9.33 -4.44 8.69
CA VAL A 576 9.66 -4.31 10.12
C VAL A 576 9.20 -5.54 10.90
N HIS A 577 8.00 -6.04 10.62
CA HIS A 577 7.51 -7.27 11.24
C HIS A 577 8.42 -8.45 10.89
N ARG A 578 8.84 -8.57 9.63
CA ARG A 578 9.71 -9.66 9.20
C ARG A 578 11.11 -9.54 9.78
N GLU A 579 11.68 -8.35 9.87
CA GLU A 579 12.97 -8.13 10.50
C GLU A 579 12.98 -8.66 11.94
N LEU A 580 11.95 -8.34 12.72
CA LEU A 580 11.78 -8.84 14.08
C LEU A 580 11.59 -10.37 14.12
N GLU A 581 10.82 -10.95 13.17
CA GLU A 581 10.70 -12.41 13.06
C GLU A 581 12.03 -13.09 12.70
N LEU A 582 12.89 -12.44 11.91
CA LEU A 582 14.22 -12.96 11.61
C LEU A 582 15.13 -12.98 12.84
N TYR A 583 15.02 -12.00 13.73
CA TYR A 583 15.72 -12.05 15.02
C TYR A 583 15.24 -13.21 15.90
N GLN A 584 13.92 -13.47 15.93
CA GLN A 584 13.37 -14.66 16.58
C GLN A 584 13.91 -15.95 15.91
N LYS A 585 13.93 -16.01 14.58
CA LYS A 585 14.45 -17.15 13.82
C LYS A 585 15.96 -17.36 14.07
N ALA A 586 16.73 -16.31 14.32
CA ALA A 586 18.11 -16.38 14.79
C ALA A 586 18.23 -16.99 16.20
N GLY A 587 17.14 -17.13 16.95
CA GLY A 587 17.09 -17.73 18.30
C GLY A 587 17.08 -16.70 19.42
N ILE A 588 16.79 -15.43 19.14
CA ILE A 588 16.57 -14.39 20.16
C ILE A 588 15.15 -14.56 20.74
N SER A 589 14.99 -14.38 22.04
CA SER A 589 13.69 -14.54 22.71
C SER A 589 12.68 -13.48 22.26
N ASN A 590 11.37 -13.79 22.25
CA ASN A 590 10.33 -12.80 21.90
C ASN A 590 10.43 -11.53 22.76
N ALA A 591 10.78 -11.66 24.03
CA ALA A 591 10.95 -10.52 24.93
C ALA A 591 12.10 -9.61 24.48
N ASP A 592 13.25 -10.19 24.10
CA ASP A 592 14.39 -9.42 23.62
C ASP A 592 14.13 -8.85 22.22
N VAL A 593 13.46 -9.59 21.33
CA VAL A 593 13.06 -9.10 20.02
C VAL A 593 12.14 -7.88 20.14
N LEU A 594 11.12 -7.95 21.03
CA LEU A 594 10.24 -6.82 21.30
C LEU A 594 10.98 -5.63 21.94
N LYS A 595 11.96 -5.91 22.78
CA LYS A 595 12.85 -4.88 23.30
C LYS A 595 13.67 -4.22 22.18
N ILE A 596 14.17 -4.99 21.22
CA ILE A 596 14.85 -4.45 20.04
C ILE A 596 13.91 -3.53 19.25
N GLY A 597 12.71 -4.02 18.90
CA GLY A 597 11.75 -3.29 18.05
C GLY A 597 11.13 -2.04 18.68
N LEU A 598 11.06 -1.97 20.01
CA LEU A 598 10.29 -0.96 20.75
C LEU A 598 11.13 -0.06 21.66
N TRP A 599 12.27 -0.54 22.18
CA TRP A 599 13.06 0.18 23.18
C TRP A 599 14.47 0.50 22.74
N ASN A 600 15.17 -0.41 22.05
CA ASN A 600 16.57 -0.18 21.67
C ASN A 600 16.72 1.05 20.79
N ALA A 601 15.83 1.20 19.76
CA ALA A 601 15.82 2.38 18.91
C ALA A 601 15.56 3.67 19.72
N VAL A 602 14.58 3.67 20.62
CA VAL A 602 14.26 4.80 21.50
C VAL A 602 15.46 5.18 22.36
N SER A 603 16.11 4.19 22.99
CA SER A 603 17.29 4.45 23.85
C SER A 603 18.49 4.92 23.05
N HIS A 604 18.70 4.38 21.86
CA HIS A 604 19.76 4.80 20.95
C HIS A 604 19.61 6.26 20.49
N HIS A 605 18.37 6.72 20.26
CA HIS A 605 18.07 8.10 19.87
C HIS A 605 17.93 9.07 21.04
N GLY A 606 17.91 8.58 22.29
CA GLY A 606 17.81 9.44 23.47
C GLY A 606 16.38 9.88 23.84
N TYR A 607 15.34 9.19 23.30
CA TYR A 607 13.92 9.57 23.47
C TYR A 607 13.22 8.85 24.63
N GLN A 608 13.96 8.22 25.56
CA GLN A 608 13.38 7.39 26.65
C GLN A 608 12.44 8.14 27.57
N GLN A 609 12.60 9.47 27.69
CA GLN A 609 11.74 10.30 28.54
C GLN A 609 10.35 10.48 27.93
N ASP A 610 10.26 10.44 26.60
CA ASP A 610 9.03 10.78 25.86
C ASP A 610 8.29 9.56 25.31
N MET A 611 8.97 8.46 25.01
CA MET A 611 8.36 7.29 24.34
C MET A 611 9.05 5.95 24.71
N GLY A 612 8.65 4.86 24.06
CA GLY A 612 9.26 3.51 24.20
C GLY A 612 8.67 2.67 25.32
N THR A 613 7.87 3.24 26.20
CA THR A 613 7.02 2.54 27.19
C THR A 613 5.66 3.23 27.28
N ILE A 614 4.64 2.49 27.70
CA ILE A 614 3.29 3.01 27.93
C ILE A 614 3.23 3.45 29.39
N GLU A 615 3.43 4.75 29.63
CA GLU A 615 3.48 5.37 30.95
C GLU A 615 2.79 6.74 30.94
N GLU A 616 2.24 7.15 32.08
CA GLU A 616 1.60 8.47 32.22
C GLU A 616 2.59 9.60 31.93
N GLY A 617 2.16 10.57 31.14
CA GLY A 617 2.92 11.74 30.72
C GLY A 617 3.78 11.53 29.48
N LYS A 618 3.96 10.30 29.00
CA LYS A 618 4.64 10.01 27.72
C LYS A 618 3.76 10.28 26.51
N LEU A 619 4.35 10.34 25.35
CA LEU A 619 3.63 10.48 24.08
C LEU A 619 2.69 9.29 23.88
N ALA A 620 1.50 9.61 23.36
CA ALA A 620 0.54 8.60 22.96
C ALA A 620 0.93 8.04 21.55
N ASP A 621 2.04 7.29 21.53
CA ASP A 621 2.57 6.61 20.37
C ASP A 621 2.54 5.10 20.64
N PHE A 622 1.48 4.41 20.22
CA PHE A 622 1.30 2.99 20.52
C PHE A 622 0.40 2.25 19.51
N VAL A 623 0.45 0.94 19.59
CA VAL A 623 -0.35 0.03 18.75
C VAL A 623 -1.18 -0.88 19.63
N LEU A 624 -2.45 -1.05 19.28
CA LEU A 624 -3.31 -2.10 19.81
C LEU A 624 -3.26 -3.30 18.87
N VAL A 625 -2.80 -4.45 19.37
CA VAL A 625 -2.75 -5.72 18.63
C VAL A 625 -3.61 -6.79 19.27
N ASP A 626 -4.07 -7.78 18.51
CA ASP A 626 -4.79 -8.93 19.02
C ASP A 626 -3.81 -9.97 19.58
N GLY A 627 -3.99 -10.35 20.85
CA GLY A 627 -3.23 -11.42 21.49
C GLY A 627 -2.02 -10.97 22.28
N ASN A 628 -1.09 -11.89 22.54
CA ASN A 628 0.10 -11.70 23.37
C ASN A 628 1.40 -11.84 22.54
N PRO A 629 2.11 -10.74 22.22
CA PRO A 629 3.31 -10.80 21.41
C PRO A 629 4.50 -11.49 22.11
N LEU A 630 4.49 -11.62 23.43
CA LEU A 630 5.51 -12.37 24.16
C LEU A 630 5.37 -13.90 23.93
N GLU A 631 4.14 -14.40 23.70
CA GLU A 631 3.87 -15.79 23.39
C GLU A 631 3.94 -16.08 21.90
N ASN A 632 3.40 -15.19 21.09
CA ASN A 632 3.39 -15.30 19.63
C ASN A 632 3.76 -13.96 18.99
N LEU A 633 5.00 -13.85 18.51
CA LEU A 633 5.49 -12.59 17.91
C LEU A 633 4.67 -12.16 16.70
N SER A 634 4.15 -13.08 15.89
CA SER A 634 3.40 -12.76 14.66
C SER A 634 2.14 -11.92 14.88
N VAL A 635 1.65 -11.80 16.15
CA VAL A 635 0.50 -10.93 16.44
C VAL A 635 0.80 -9.45 16.24
N ILE A 636 2.08 -9.03 16.18
CA ILE A 636 2.45 -7.64 15.86
C ILE A 636 1.93 -7.20 14.48
N ARG A 637 1.69 -8.15 13.55
CA ARG A 637 1.10 -7.91 12.24
C ARG A 637 -0.40 -7.58 12.31
N LYS A 638 -1.04 -7.84 13.46
CA LYS A 638 -2.49 -7.70 13.66
C LYS A 638 -2.84 -6.41 14.40
N GLY A 639 -2.32 -5.30 13.91
CA GLY A 639 -2.67 -3.97 14.37
C GLY A 639 -4.15 -3.65 14.11
N ARG A 640 -4.91 -3.32 15.15
CA ARG A 640 -6.32 -2.91 15.05
C ARG A 640 -6.48 -1.40 15.14
N MET A 641 -5.57 -0.75 15.86
CA MET A 641 -5.51 0.69 16.07
C MET A 641 -4.06 1.10 16.25
N VAL A 642 -3.70 2.21 15.66
CA VAL A 642 -2.43 2.87 15.88
C VAL A 642 -2.73 4.27 16.40
N VAL A 643 -2.04 4.66 17.46
CA VAL A 643 -2.09 6.03 17.96
C VAL A 643 -0.70 6.63 17.79
N LYS A 644 -0.64 7.80 17.18
CA LYS A 644 0.58 8.57 17.01
C LYS A 644 0.31 10.04 17.30
N ASP A 645 1.08 10.62 18.21
CA ASP A 645 0.87 11.99 18.71
C ASP A 645 -0.59 12.25 19.18
N GLY A 646 -1.28 11.20 19.67
CA GLY A 646 -2.67 11.26 20.12
C GLY A 646 -3.72 11.13 19.01
N ASP A 647 -3.34 11.23 17.75
CA ASP A 647 -4.22 10.95 16.62
C ASP A 647 -4.40 9.45 16.45
N VAL A 648 -5.63 9.02 16.13
CA VAL A 648 -5.98 7.61 15.98
C VAL A 648 -6.07 7.24 14.50
N TYR A 649 -5.46 6.13 14.15
CA TYR A 649 -5.46 5.55 12.81
C TYR A 649 -5.94 4.10 12.89
N PHE A 650 -6.79 3.72 11.94
CA PHE A 650 -7.22 2.34 11.80
C PHE A 650 -6.52 1.69 10.61
N PRO A 651 -5.63 0.70 10.84
CA PRO A 651 -4.94 0.01 9.76
C PRO A 651 -5.88 -0.50 8.66
N SER A 652 -7.06 -0.99 9.02
CA SER A 652 -8.05 -1.47 8.05
C SER A 652 -8.58 -0.38 7.10
N GLU A 653 -8.67 0.88 7.53
CA GLU A 653 -9.08 2.00 6.67
C GLU A 653 -7.93 2.40 5.73
N ILE A 654 -6.71 2.45 6.28
CA ILE A 654 -5.51 2.77 5.50
C ILE A 654 -5.29 1.72 4.41
N TYR A 655 -5.29 0.43 4.76
CA TYR A 655 -5.09 -0.65 3.79
C TYR A 655 -6.15 -0.60 2.67
N LYS A 656 -7.42 -0.42 3.00
CA LYS A 656 -8.49 -0.25 2.00
C LYS A 656 -8.24 0.93 1.05
N SER A 657 -7.73 2.05 1.57
CA SER A 657 -7.42 3.22 0.75
C SER A 657 -6.23 3.02 -0.19
N LEU A 658 -5.41 1.99 0.08
CA LEU A 658 -4.23 1.59 -0.69
C LEU A 658 -4.48 0.36 -1.58
N ASN A 659 -5.74 -0.08 -1.73
CA ASN A 659 -6.11 -1.31 -2.44
C ASN A 659 -5.44 -2.58 -1.87
N ILE A 660 -5.21 -2.59 -0.55
CA ILE A 660 -4.72 -3.74 0.21
C ILE A 660 -5.89 -4.29 1.03
N GLU A 661 -6.10 -5.60 1.00
CA GLU A 661 -7.13 -6.22 1.82
C GLU A 661 -6.76 -6.16 3.30
N PRO A 662 -7.65 -5.67 4.20
CA PRO A 662 -7.32 -5.53 5.62
C PRO A 662 -7.05 -6.85 6.33
N PHE A 663 -6.18 -6.81 7.35
CA PHE A 663 -5.83 -7.97 8.20
C PHE A 663 -6.65 -8.05 9.47
N THR A 664 -7.28 -6.93 9.87
CA THR A 664 -8.02 -6.79 11.12
C THR A 664 -9.18 -5.81 10.93
N GLU A 665 -10.10 -5.81 11.89
CA GLU A 665 -11.20 -4.86 11.93
C GLU A 665 -10.96 -3.75 12.96
N ILE A 666 -11.71 -2.66 12.83
CA ILE A 666 -11.71 -1.54 13.77
C ILE A 666 -12.17 -2.04 15.15
N PRO A 667 -11.53 -1.63 16.26
CA PRO A 667 -12.02 -1.94 17.60
C PRO A 667 -13.44 -1.43 17.82
N GLY A 668 -14.28 -2.23 18.48
CA GLY A 668 -15.59 -1.78 18.91
C GLY A 668 -15.47 -0.65 19.94
N THR A 669 -16.54 0.14 20.11
CA THR A 669 -16.64 1.15 21.17
C THR A 669 -17.52 0.69 22.32
N ILE A 670 -17.17 1.12 23.54
CA ILE A 670 -17.98 0.93 24.73
C ILE A 670 -18.90 2.13 24.87
N GLU A 671 -20.21 1.88 24.98
CA GLU A 671 -21.15 2.98 25.24
C GLU A 671 -20.89 3.62 26.60
N THR A 672 -20.64 4.93 26.61
CA THR A 672 -20.41 5.72 27.81
C THR A 672 -21.70 6.44 28.20
N GLY A 673 -22.15 6.17 29.42
CA GLY A 673 -23.35 6.83 29.96
C GLY A 673 -24.56 5.89 30.08
N SER A 674 -24.99 5.62 31.29
CA SER A 674 -26.30 5.07 31.53
C SER A 674 -27.09 6.03 32.40
N THR A 675 -28.05 6.59 31.78
CA THR A 675 -29.44 6.61 32.25
C THR A 675 -30.27 7.01 31.04
N ARG A 676 -31.35 6.28 30.81
CA ARG A 676 -32.43 6.69 29.92
C ARG A 676 -32.62 8.21 30.01
N ALA A 677 -31.92 8.97 29.23
CA ALA A 677 -32.21 10.37 28.97
C ALA A 677 -32.88 10.42 27.60
N GLU A 678 -34.00 11.12 27.53
CA GLU A 678 -34.71 11.38 26.29
C GLU A 678 -33.74 11.88 25.19
N PRO A 679 -33.97 11.52 23.93
CA PRO A 679 -33.04 11.83 22.85
C PRO A 679 -32.81 13.34 22.72
N VAL A 680 -31.60 13.78 22.99
CA VAL A 680 -31.15 15.12 22.64
C VAL A 680 -31.10 15.20 21.13
N ARG A 681 -31.91 16.04 20.55
CA ARG A 681 -31.93 16.33 19.11
C ARG A 681 -30.58 16.98 18.73
N LEU A 682 -29.66 16.21 18.17
CA LEU A 682 -28.51 16.76 17.44
C LEU A 682 -28.98 17.16 16.03
N ASN A 683 -29.07 18.46 15.79
CA ASN A 683 -29.25 19.00 14.45
C ASN A 683 -27.91 18.84 13.69
N LYS A 684 -27.70 17.70 13.07
CA LYS A 684 -26.78 17.57 11.93
C LYS A 684 -27.53 16.85 10.79
N LYS A 685 -27.70 17.57 9.71
CA LYS A 685 -28.18 17.01 8.44
C LYS A 685 -27.17 15.98 7.92
N THR A 686 -27.33 14.76 8.33
CA THR A 686 -26.91 13.57 7.59
C THR A 686 -27.98 12.52 7.87
N SER A 687 -28.66 12.07 6.82
CA SER A 687 -29.76 11.14 6.83
C SER A 687 -29.33 9.75 7.32
N SER A 688 -29.38 9.52 8.63
CA SER A 688 -29.33 8.18 9.22
C SER A 688 -30.33 8.06 10.38
N GLU A 689 -31.55 8.61 10.21
CA GLU A 689 -32.66 8.25 11.11
C GLU A 689 -33.03 6.81 10.82
N ARG A 690 -32.93 5.97 11.86
CA ARG A 690 -33.47 4.60 11.80
C ARG A 690 -34.97 4.66 12.06
N GLU A 691 -35.72 4.09 11.13
CA GLU A 691 -37.16 3.89 11.30
C GLU A 691 -37.42 2.43 11.65
N TYR A 692 -38.16 2.19 12.73
CA TYR A 692 -38.45 0.84 13.21
C TYR A 692 -39.91 0.51 12.89
N PHE A 693 -40.13 -0.65 12.29
CA PHE A 693 -41.44 -1.18 11.98
C PHE A 693 -41.76 -2.29 12.97
N PRO A 694 -42.71 -2.08 13.93
CA PRO A 694 -43.08 -3.11 14.89
C PRO A 694 -43.83 -4.25 14.20
N LEU A 695 -43.86 -5.41 14.86
CA LEU A 695 -44.61 -6.57 14.39
C LEU A 695 -46.11 -6.28 14.60
N GLU A 696 -46.86 -6.18 13.50
CA GLU A 696 -48.32 -6.04 13.55
C GLU A 696 -48.96 -7.35 13.08
N ARG A 697 -49.49 -8.13 14.01
CA ARG A 697 -50.22 -9.35 13.64
C ARG A 697 -51.37 -9.62 14.63
N GLU A 698 -52.62 -9.64 14.16
CA GLU A 698 -53.73 -10.15 14.92
C GLU A 698 -53.59 -11.66 15.16
N GLY A 699 -53.62 -12.11 16.42
CA GLY A 699 -53.65 -13.53 16.81
C GLY A 699 -52.30 -14.14 17.19
N LEU A 700 -51.20 -13.36 17.35
CA LEU A 700 -49.98 -13.88 17.94
C LEU A 700 -50.15 -14.20 19.44
N PRO A 701 -49.68 -15.34 19.91
CA PRO A 701 -49.76 -15.72 21.34
C PRO A 701 -48.81 -14.89 22.24
N VAL A 702 -48.05 -13.94 21.70
CA VAL A 702 -47.08 -13.11 22.39
C VAL A 702 -47.37 -11.64 22.11
N ASP A 703 -47.32 -10.79 23.12
CA ASP A 703 -47.46 -9.35 23.01
C ASP A 703 -46.33 -8.78 22.13
N PRO A 704 -46.63 -8.12 20.99
CA PRO A 704 -45.61 -7.56 20.09
C PRO A 704 -44.61 -6.65 20.80
N ASP A 705 -45.01 -5.91 21.82
CA ASP A 705 -44.17 -5.00 22.60
C ASP A 705 -43.15 -5.70 23.51
N THR A 706 -43.28 -7.02 23.69
CA THR A 706 -42.35 -7.84 24.50
C THR A 706 -41.30 -8.58 23.68
N LEU A 707 -41.38 -8.49 22.33
CA LEU A 707 -40.41 -9.15 21.48
C LEU A 707 -39.08 -8.37 21.44
N PRO A 708 -37.94 -9.04 21.46
CA PRO A 708 -36.64 -8.41 21.52
C PRO A 708 -36.14 -7.91 20.14
N PHE A 709 -37.01 -7.80 19.12
CA PHE A 709 -36.68 -7.39 17.76
C PHE A 709 -37.87 -6.65 17.08
N SER A 710 -37.54 -5.85 16.07
CA SER A 710 -38.50 -5.20 15.18
C SER A 710 -38.75 -6.07 13.95
N ALA A 711 -39.93 -5.97 13.33
CA ALA A 711 -40.22 -6.70 12.09
C ALA A 711 -39.39 -6.21 10.90
N ALA A 712 -39.04 -4.92 10.90
CA ALA A 712 -38.12 -4.32 9.94
C ALA A 712 -37.46 -3.08 10.54
N VAL A 713 -36.30 -2.71 10.02
CA VAL A 713 -35.55 -1.49 10.37
C VAL A 713 -35.08 -0.81 9.11
N ARG A 714 -35.43 0.47 8.92
CA ARG A 714 -34.89 1.32 7.84
C ARG A 714 -33.62 1.99 8.32
N VAL A 715 -32.59 1.96 7.46
CA VAL A 715 -31.33 2.73 7.62
C VAL A 715 -31.03 3.42 6.30
N GLY A 716 -31.25 4.72 6.24
CA GLY A 716 -31.20 5.45 4.98
C GLY A 716 -32.24 4.94 3.97
N ASP A 717 -31.82 4.59 2.78
CA ASP A 717 -32.70 4.09 1.71
C ASP A 717 -32.84 2.55 1.71
N ILE A 718 -32.29 1.86 2.71
CA ILE A 718 -32.34 0.39 2.84
C ILE A 718 -33.21 0.02 4.03
N VAL A 719 -34.13 -0.93 3.83
CA VAL A 719 -34.92 -1.55 4.85
C VAL A 719 -34.48 -2.99 5.04
N PHE A 720 -34.13 -3.34 6.26
CA PHE A 720 -33.78 -4.68 6.71
C PHE A 720 -35.03 -5.34 7.24
N LEU A 721 -35.51 -6.37 6.58
CA LEU A 721 -36.61 -7.18 7.07
C LEU A 721 -36.05 -8.30 7.93
N SER A 722 -36.45 -8.39 9.19
CA SER A 722 -36.09 -9.48 10.09
C SER A 722 -36.54 -10.83 9.57
N GLY A 723 -35.89 -11.92 10.00
CA GLY A 723 -36.29 -13.28 9.64
C GLY A 723 -37.77 -13.53 9.91
N GLN A 724 -38.49 -13.90 8.86
CA GLN A 724 -39.90 -14.28 8.92
C GLN A 724 -40.01 -15.78 8.78
N ILE A 725 -40.79 -16.40 9.65
CA ILE A 725 -40.97 -17.85 9.67
C ILE A 725 -42.26 -18.25 9.01
N GLY A 726 -42.24 -19.33 8.24
CA GLY A 726 -43.46 -19.99 7.72
C GLY A 726 -43.87 -21.09 8.65
N TYR A 727 -45.11 -21.06 9.19
CA TYR A 727 -45.64 -22.09 10.05
C TYR A 727 -47.14 -22.19 10.00
N GLY A 728 -47.68 -23.34 10.34
CA GLY A 728 -49.12 -23.60 10.46
C GLY A 728 -49.79 -23.94 9.14
N GLY A 729 -49.07 -24.07 8.04
CA GLY A 729 -49.54 -24.60 6.77
C GLY A 729 -49.83 -26.11 6.82
N GLN A 730 -50.58 -26.61 5.84
CA GLN A 730 -50.81 -28.06 5.68
C GLN A 730 -49.65 -28.70 4.88
N THR A 731 -48.95 -27.92 4.11
CA THR A 731 -47.79 -28.33 3.27
C THR A 731 -46.65 -27.33 3.43
N PHE A 732 -45.44 -27.77 3.10
CA PHE A 732 -44.28 -26.88 3.06
C PHE A 732 -44.51 -25.68 2.11
N GLU A 733 -45.17 -25.90 0.98
CA GLU A 733 -45.49 -24.84 0.02
C GLU A 733 -46.45 -23.80 0.59
N ASP A 734 -47.34 -24.18 1.53
CA ASP A 734 -48.22 -23.23 2.23
C ASP A 734 -47.41 -22.36 3.19
N ASP A 735 -46.45 -22.96 3.95
CA ASP A 735 -45.53 -22.24 4.81
C ASP A 735 -44.58 -21.32 4.02
N ALA A 736 -44.13 -21.79 2.85
CA ALA A 736 -43.30 -20.99 1.94
C ALA A 736 -44.08 -19.78 1.38
N ARG A 737 -45.36 -19.92 1.04
CA ARG A 737 -46.19 -18.78 0.62
C ARG A 737 -46.40 -17.82 1.78
N HIS A 738 -46.68 -18.34 2.94
CA HIS A 738 -46.93 -17.55 4.13
C HIS A 738 -45.73 -16.63 4.46
N VAL A 739 -44.52 -17.15 4.45
CA VAL A 739 -43.33 -16.35 4.71
C VAL A 739 -43.11 -15.29 3.61
N MET A 740 -43.29 -15.65 2.34
CA MET A 740 -43.13 -14.70 1.23
C MET A 740 -44.21 -13.61 1.19
N ASP A 741 -45.46 -13.93 1.57
CA ASP A 741 -46.51 -12.94 1.74
C ASP A 741 -46.20 -11.98 2.90
N THR A 742 -45.60 -12.46 3.97
CA THR A 742 -45.14 -11.62 5.09
C THR A 742 -44.01 -10.69 4.65
N ILE A 743 -43.03 -11.19 3.93
CA ILE A 743 -41.96 -10.37 3.32
C ILE A 743 -42.54 -9.28 2.42
N LYS A 744 -43.48 -9.65 1.55
CA LYS A 744 -44.22 -8.69 0.68
C LYS A 744 -44.92 -7.61 1.49
N HIS A 745 -45.67 -7.99 2.52
CA HIS A 745 -46.39 -7.05 3.38
C HIS A 745 -45.43 -6.07 4.08
N LEU A 746 -44.32 -6.55 4.62
CA LEU A 746 -43.32 -5.70 5.25
C LEU A 746 -42.63 -4.74 4.26
N ALA A 747 -42.33 -5.20 3.06
CA ALA A 747 -41.81 -4.33 1.99
C ALA A 747 -42.82 -3.22 1.65
N GLU A 748 -44.11 -3.55 1.50
CA GLU A 748 -45.18 -2.58 1.22
C GLU A 748 -45.38 -1.58 2.38
N ARG A 749 -45.31 -2.01 3.62
CA ARG A 749 -45.32 -1.14 4.83
C ARG A 749 -44.16 -0.16 4.86
N SER A 750 -43.01 -0.57 4.36
CA SER A 750 -41.86 0.30 4.26
C SER A 750 -41.87 1.24 3.07
N GLY A 751 -43.00 1.29 2.31
CA GLY A 751 -43.16 2.15 1.15
C GLY A 751 -42.51 1.63 -0.13
N ALA A 752 -42.15 0.35 -0.18
CA ALA A 752 -41.56 -0.33 -1.31
C ALA A 752 -42.47 -1.43 -1.88
N SER A 753 -41.95 -2.23 -2.79
CA SER A 753 -42.63 -3.36 -3.40
C SER A 753 -41.68 -4.56 -3.53
N MET A 754 -42.19 -5.71 -3.95
CA MET A 754 -41.35 -6.89 -4.21
C MET A 754 -40.32 -6.65 -5.31
N SER A 755 -40.50 -5.69 -6.20
CA SER A 755 -39.52 -5.32 -7.21
C SER A 755 -38.30 -4.56 -6.63
N ASP A 756 -38.43 -4.03 -5.42
CA ASP A 756 -37.40 -3.27 -4.72
C ASP A 756 -36.61 -4.13 -3.75
N VAL A 757 -36.98 -5.40 -3.59
CA VAL A 757 -36.22 -6.41 -2.85
C VAL A 757 -34.99 -6.79 -3.68
N PHE A 758 -33.79 -6.60 -3.13
CA PHE A 758 -32.56 -6.86 -3.88
C PHE A 758 -31.70 -8.00 -3.32
N LYS A 759 -31.93 -8.44 -2.07
CA LYS A 759 -31.24 -9.57 -1.46
C LYS A 759 -32.16 -10.31 -0.50
N CYS A 760 -32.15 -11.64 -0.52
CA CYS A 760 -32.78 -12.49 0.48
C CYS A 760 -31.82 -13.58 0.98
N THR A 761 -31.95 -13.95 2.27
CA THR A 761 -31.35 -15.13 2.86
C THR A 761 -32.48 -16.10 3.25
N VAL A 762 -32.31 -17.35 2.90
CA VAL A 762 -33.33 -18.40 3.12
C VAL A 762 -32.72 -19.52 3.94
N MET A 763 -33.39 -19.88 5.02
CA MET A 763 -33.03 -20.97 5.92
C MET A 763 -34.16 -22.03 5.86
N ILE A 764 -33.82 -23.27 5.61
CA ILE A 764 -34.79 -24.38 5.47
C ILE A 764 -34.35 -25.52 6.38
N ASP A 765 -35.28 -26.01 7.19
CA ASP A 765 -35.00 -27.09 8.14
C ASP A 765 -34.64 -28.41 7.40
N ASP A 766 -35.36 -28.74 6.31
CA ASP A 766 -35.06 -29.88 5.44
C ASP A 766 -34.81 -29.42 4.01
N MET A 767 -33.56 -29.48 3.55
CA MET A 767 -33.14 -29.05 2.21
C MET A 767 -33.76 -29.87 1.06
N ASP A 768 -34.40 -30.99 1.29
CA ASP A 768 -35.19 -31.70 0.29
C ASP A 768 -36.41 -30.89 -0.16
N ASN A 769 -36.82 -29.88 0.62
CA ASN A 769 -37.87 -28.91 0.28
C ASN A 769 -37.35 -27.73 -0.57
N TRP A 770 -36.06 -27.63 -0.86
CA TRP A 770 -35.49 -26.58 -1.68
C TRP A 770 -36.14 -26.39 -3.06
N PRO A 771 -36.42 -27.45 -3.84
CA PRO A 771 -37.16 -27.31 -5.12
C PRO A 771 -38.55 -26.75 -4.94
N LYS A 772 -39.25 -27.11 -3.87
CA LYS A 772 -40.63 -26.62 -3.57
C LYS A 772 -40.59 -25.14 -3.22
N PHE A 773 -39.64 -24.73 -2.39
CA PHE A 773 -39.46 -23.30 -2.11
C PHE A 773 -39.20 -22.51 -3.37
N ASN A 774 -38.29 -22.97 -4.23
CA ASN A 774 -37.96 -22.30 -5.49
C ASN A 774 -39.21 -22.10 -6.38
N ALA A 775 -40.11 -23.08 -6.43
CA ALA A 775 -41.35 -22.97 -7.20
C ALA A 775 -42.28 -21.87 -6.64
N VAL A 776 -42.33 -21.69 -5.31
CA VAL A 776 -43.09 -20.61 -4.66
C VAL A 776 -42.41 -19.27 -4.83
N TYR A 777 -41.11 -19.20 -4.51
CA TYR A 777 -40.29 -17.96 -4.51
C TYR A 777 -40.32 -17.25 -5.86
N GLN A 778 -40.23 -18.02 -6.97
CA GLN A 778 -40.25 -17.45 -8.34
C GLN A 778 -41.53 -16.71 -8.67
N THR A 779 -42.64 -17.00 -8.00
CA THR A 779 -43.93 -16.36 -8.26
C THR A 779 -44.04 -14.93 -7.74
N TYR A 780 -43.07 -14.51 -6.87
CA TYR A 780 -43.08 -13.19 -6.24
C TYR A 780 -42.23 -12.17 -6.99
N PHE A 781 -41.43 -12.60 -7.99
CA PHE A 781 -40.50 -11.73 -8.69
C PHE A 781 -40.64 -11.83 -10.21
N GLU A 782 -40.30 -10.76 -10.90
CA GLU A 782 -40.27 -10.72 -12.36
C GLU A 782 -39.15 -11.59 -12.91
N LYS A 783 -39.43 -12.40 -13.92
CA LYS A 783 -38.41 -13.26 -14.54
C LYS A 783 -37.29 -12.43 -15.13
N GLY A 784 -36.03 -12.72 -14.71
CA GLY A 784 -34.82 -11.99 -15.09
C GLY A 784 -34.47 -10.81 -14.19
N LYS A 785 -35.28 -10.53 -13.14
CA LYS A 785 -35.00 -9.50 -12.12
C LYS A 785 -35.14 -10.08 -10.71
N MET A 786 -34.55 -11.26 -10.49
CA MET A 786 -34.56 -11.92 -9.19
C MET A 786 -33.57 -11.25 -8.22
N PRO A 787 -33.94 -11.10 -6.94
CA PRO A 787 -32.97 -10.66 -5.92
C PRO A 787 -31.77 -11.60 -5.82
N ALA A 788 -30.60 -11.06 -5.43
CA ALA A 788 -29.50 -11.89 -4.99
C ALA A 788 -29.96 -12.78 -3.81
N ARG A 789 -29.56 -14.05 -3.78
CA ARG A 789 -30.05 -14.98 -2.78
C ARG A 789 -28.95 -15.89 -2.26
N SER A 790 -28.95 -16.08 -0.92
CA SER A 790 -28.22 -17.15 -0.25
C SER A 790 -29.24 -18.14 0.34
N ALA A 791 -28.90 -19.42 0.40
CA ALA A 791 -29.74 -20.40 1.05
C ALA A 791 -28.89 -21.49 1.69
N PHE A 792 -29.32 -21.99 2.85
CA PHE A 792 -28.65 -23.07 3.59
C PHE A 792 -29.66 -23.84 4.45
N GLY A 793 -29.28 -25.06 4.79
CA GLY A 793 -30.02 -25.87 5.76
C GLY A 793 -29.75 -25.37 7.17
N ALA A 794 -30.79 -25.34 8.02
CA ALA A 794 -30.70 -24.97 9.42
C ALA A 794 -31.31 -26.07 10.28
N ASP A 795 -30.62 -26.55 11.29
CA ASP A 795 -31.11 -27.57 12.23
C ASP A 795 -31.90 -26.88 13.37
N GLY A 796 -33.24 -26.85 13.18
CA GLY A 796 -34.18 -26.25 14.14
C GLY A 796 -34.34 -24.73 13.98
N LEU A 797 -35.36 -24.31 13.26
CA LEU A 797 -35.80 -22.91 13.18
C LEU A 797 -36.74 -22.54 14.32
N ALA A 798 -36.90 -21.22 14.54
CA ALA A 798 -37.75 -20.69 15.60
C ALA A 798 -39.17 -21.27 15.53
N LEU A 799 -39.73 -21.67 16.70
CA LEU A 799 -41.03 -22.32 16.87
C LEU A 799 -41.22 -23.62 16.05
N GLY A 800 -40.11 -24.27 15.64
CA GLY A 800 -40.18 -25.49 14.80
C GLY A 800 -40.69 -25.20 13.37
N ALA A 801 -40.47 -23.99 12.84
CA ALA A 801 -40.84 -23.63 11.49
C ALA A 801 -40.00 -24.40 10.47
N PRO A 802 -40.59 -24.86 9.35
CA PRO A 802 -39.80 -25.53 8.30
C PRO A 802 -39.00 -24.57 7.41
N ILE A 803 -39.26 -23.26 7.49
CA ILE A 803 -38.61 -22.24 6.67
C ILE A 803 -38.62 -20.87 7.37
N GLU A 804 -37.50 -20.15 7.18
CA GLU A 804 -37.34 -18.74 7.54
C GLU A 804 -36.73 -17.97 6.38
N VAL A 805 -37.17 -16.72 6.15
CA VAL A 805 -36.64 -15.84 5.10
C VAL A 805 -36.45 -14.44 5.66
N GLU A 806 -35.27 -13.86 5.45
CA GLU A 806 -34.98 -12.45 5.65
C GLU A 806 -34.67 -11.77 4.31
N CYS A 807 -34.99 -10.47 4.17
CA CYS A 807 -34.72 -9.76 2.93
C CYS A 807 -34.28 -8.32 3.19
N LEU A 808 -33.53 -7.77 2.22
CA LEU A 808 -33.16 -6.35 2.13
C LEU A 808 -33.93 -5.69 1.00
N VAL A 809 -34.48 -4.50 1.27
CA VAL A 809 -35.37 -3.76 0.36
C VAL A 809 -34.80 -2.35 0.15
N HIS A 810 -34.75 -1.91 -1.09
CA HIS A 810 -34.43 -0.51 -1.42
C HIS A 810 -35.71 0.32 -1.36
N SER A 811 -35.78 1.25 -0.41
CA SER A 811 -37.00 2.05 -0.17
C SER A 811 -36.60 3.48 0.22
N PRO A 812 -36.29 4.35 -0.76
CA PRO A 812 -35.96 5.74 -0.52
C PRO A 812 -37.05 6.46 0.28
N ILE A 813 -36.66 7.27 1.25
CA ILE A 813 -37.59 8.07 2.04
C ILE A 813 -38.28 9.07 1.11
N GLN A 814 -39.57 8.88 0.86
CA GLN A 814 -40.37 9.91 0.22
C GLN A 814 -40.61 11.05 1.21
N GLU A 815 -40.08 12.24 0.95
CA GLU A 815 -40.41 13.44 1.70
C GLU A 815 -41.94 13.63 1.60
N SER A 816 -42.67 13.29 2.65
CA SER A 816 -44.09 13.55 2.74
C SER A 816 -44.33 15.05 2.71
N ALA A 817 -44.97 15.54 1.66
CA ALA A 817 -45.49 16.89 1.60
C ALA A 817 -46.58 17.08 2.65
N SER A 818 -46.15 17.35 3.91
CA SER A 818 -47.08 17.78 4.98
C SER A 818 -46.51 18.99 5.69
N GLY A 819 -46.98 20.15 5.30
CA GLY A 819 -46.62 21.43 5.95
C GLY A 819 -47.05 22.59 5.08
N ALA A 820 -48.35 22.91 5.05
CA ALA A 820 -48.92 24.09 4.41
C ALA A 820 -48.21 25.36 4.88
N GLY A 821 -47.64 26.09 3.93
CA GLY A 821 -47.09 27.41 4.15
C GLY A 821 -46.61 28.06 2.85
N ALA A 822 -47.56 28.54 2.05
CA ALA A 822 -47.45 29.67 1.11
C ALA A 822 -46.24 29.77 0.16
N SER A 823 -46.53 29.48 -1.12
CA SER A 823 -46.11 30.29 -2.26
C SER A 823 -44.64 30.61 -2.45
N ARG A 824 -43.91 29.82 -3.24
CA ARG A 824 -42.78 30.32 -4.05
C ARG A 824 -42.29 29.39 -5.20
N PRO A 825 -43.08 28.68 -5.99
CA PRO A 825 -42.51 28.16 -7.25
C PRO A 825 -43.00 28.89 -8.51
N LEU A 826 -44.05 29.78 -8.42
CA LEU A 826 -44.55 30.41 -9.65
C LEU A 826 -43.71 31.61 -10.10
N ILE A 827 -42.96 32.29 -9.19
CA ILE A 827 -42.14 33.49 -9.50
C ILE A 827 -40.85 33.05 -10.21
N VAL A 828 -40.25 31.94 -9.87
CA VAL A 828 -39.03 31.48 -10.53
C VAL A 828 -39.30 30.98 -11.97
N TRP A 829 -40.44 30.35 -12.21
CA TRP A 829 -40.86 29.93 -13.56
C TRP A 829 -41.22 31.12 -14.46
N LEU A 830 -41.87 32.16 -13.89
CA LEU A 830 -42.20 33.39 -14.61
C LEU A 830 -40.95 34.19 -14.92
N LEU A 831 -39.97 34.26 -14.06
CA LEU A 831 -38.68 34.92 -14.33
C LEU A 831 -37.84 34.15 -15.38
N GLY A 832 -37.84 32.83 -15.36
CA GLY A 832 -37.21 32.00 -16.38
C GLY A 832 -37.82 32.18 -17.78
N VAL A 833 -39.14 32.25 -17.89
CA VAL A 833 -39.86 32.52 -19.14
C VAL A 833 -39.65 33.95 -19.64
N LEU A 834 -39.57 34.93 -18.71
CA LEU A 834 -39.33 36.34 -19.06
C LEU A 834 -37.91 36.57 -19.57
N VAL A 835 -36.91 35.86 -19.01
CA VAL A 835 -35.52 35.91 -19.50
C VAL A 835 -35.40 35.27 -20.89
N VAL A 836 -36.04 34.16 -21.15
CA VAL A 836 -36.04 33.52 -22.48
C VAL A 836 -36.74 34.41 -23.54
N LEU A 837 -37.84 35.09 -23.18
CA LEU A 837 -38.53 36.03 -24.08
C LEU A 837 -37.74 37.33 -24.31
N LEU A 838 -36.97 37.84 -23.31
CA LEU A 838 -36.12 39.01 -23.46
C LEU A 838 -34.88 38.70 -24.32
N VAL A 839 -34.26 37.52 -24.15
CA VAL A 839 -33.12 37.11 -24.98
C VAL A 839 -33.57 36.86 -26.43
N GLY A 840 -34.77 36.29 -26.63
CA GLY A 840 -35.37 36.13 -27.97
C GLY A 840 -35.72 37.45 -28.65
N ALA A 841 -36.18 38.47 -27.90
CA ALA A 841 -36.50 39.79 -28.43
C ALA A 841 -35.22 40.61 -28.76
N LEU A 842 -34.12 40.48 -27.96
CA LEU A 842 -32.86 41.11 -28.24
C LEU A 842 -32.18 40.51 -29.51
N GLY A 843 -32.30 39.17 -29.70
CA GLY A 843 -31.78 38.51 -30.90
C GLY A 843 -32.52 38.94 -32.19
N PHE A 844 -33.80 39.26 -32.08
CA PHE A 844 -34.61 39.76 -33.23
C PHE A 844 -34.36 41.21 -33.57
N VAL A 845 -33.96 42.03 -32.61
CA VAL A 845 -33.63 43.47 -32.83
C VAL A 845 -32.24 43.67 -33.36
N LEU A 846 -31.29 42.79 -32.98
CA LEU A 846 -29.90 42.84 -33.49
C LEU A 846 -29.68 42.19 -34.86
N GLY A 847 -30.60 41.29 -35.28
CA GLY A 847 -30.58 40.67 -36.61
C GLY A 847 -31.12 41.55 -37.74
N LYS A 848 -31.68 42.75 -37.49
CA LYS A 848 -32.21 43.69 -38.52
C LYS A 848 -31.33 44.92 -38.79
N LYS A 849 -30.06 44.94 -38.35
CA LYS A 849 -29.12 46.05 -38.63
C LYS A 849 -27.88 45.62 -39.39
N SER A 850 -27.93 44.51 -40.13
CA SER A 850 -26.87 44.17 -41.12
C SER A 850 -27.52 43.45 -42.29
N ALA A 851 -28.23 44.21 -43.15
CA ALA A 851 -28.44 43.96 -44.57
C ALA A 851 -28.59 45.32 -45.25
#